data_681063630bf53dceca0ae34f3f924857
#
_entry.id   681063630bf53dceca0ae34f3f924857
#
_cell.length_a   1.000
_cell.length_b   1.000
_cell.length_c   1.000
_cell.angle_alpha   90.00
_cell.angle_beta   90.00
_cell.angle_gamma   90.00
#
_symmetry.space_group_name_H-M   'P 1'
#
loop_
_entity.id
_entity.type
_entity.pdbx_description
1 polymer ?
#
loop_
_entity_poly.entity_id
_entity_poly.type
_entity_poly.pdbx_seq_one_letter_code
_entity_poly.pdbx_strand_id
1 'polypeptide(L)'
;MKNQYISYSECIEFLDSMQKQYPNLIDVIKIGTTYEGRDIVLAKISKDVQNADSKPAMLYTGTIHAREWIGMELAIEFIKYVAKNQDVHPLLQKALKDSTIYMVPCLNPDGYEYSRRHFSFWRKNRRVNKDGSIGVDLNRNFPIGFKKINNPSSNVYGGEEPFSEAETRAIRDFVESHPNITLAFDYHSQGNVFFPAHKFKHEAEIDGTDLNTICANMNDEIEKVTGRRYGIHRGKPPASLIHGSAREYYYSRGILATVVEVGTKNIPDYMRSMSGSIHENIPALIYAFSEVINYSYMAPKRVDNFKVDSVGVNSVKLTWEYEIRDDIYFEIYRSTKDKDSCNERTRVGISGENFFIDKDLESSTNYNYTIRAVNKKTGLKSPFAPTVKVRTGLDRGEFFKFIFASKNETGYVGQFTKEQNRAHFGNNSLFVGVNKSKGICDAVITFDLSSMPKDAIIKSARFYIYPMNRVGAKIEKYGEWNLSLLDQDTITELTDFDAIENAKAKDVIGRPIKSQKLTQGIWNFWEFSEQECSLLQEEIQRGKAVFRLDGPKTLPDGEDSQLMQFDIGYGKFGGGIHYRPMLDIKYTVKENIAKILPSSVATITKDAILNDLQSGFDKEGNKVYGYIEFDLDEISDYDNTSVVECAVKIKSKNSFKKPSDVRFYLELVEVGEVGSYEDIKNRQKIEYIGYEVSESDLLRGEYQFFKFDSLSTEILDKLRREKRRLKLVIKPTTSLGAKNRVTKWDEDVKLIVKYVNKRRFPPAPPTNLKIKIENKMIKLIWTKSIDSATRGYYVVRNSFHPPKHFMDGVKLYGGQDNWTYDNFGSLDREKYYAVFAYDNVPNFSEPVIIKYDPLHKYL
;
A
#
# COMPACT_ATOMS: atom_id res chain seq x y z
N MET A 1 -3.57 -5.31 -42.70
CA MET A 1 -3.46 -5.84 -41.34
C MET A 1 -3.30 -7.35 -41.43
N LYS A 2 -2.38 -7.94 -40.64
CA LYS A 2 -2.27 -9.41 -40.53
C LYS A 2 -3.53 -9.95 -39.87
N ASN A 3 -4.09 -11.02 -40.46
CA ASN A 3 -5.33 -11.62 -39.95
C ASN A 3 -5.08 -12.91 -39.14
N GLN A 4 -3.81 -13.30 -38.96
CA GLN A 4 -3.45 -14.55 -38.29
C GLN A 4 -2.10 -14.47 -37.60
N TYR A 5 -1.89 -15.33 -36.60
CA TYR A 5 -0.60 -15.54 -35.96
C TYR A 5 0.42 -16.11 -36.93
N ILE A 6 1.67 -15.61 -36.86
CA ILE A 6 2.75 -16.05 -37.73
C ILE A 6 3.35 -17.38 -37.25
N SER A 7 4.04 -18.06 -38.16
CA SER A 7 4.87 -19.23 -37.85
C SER A 7 6.20 -18.80 -37.23
N TYR A 8 6.90 -19.76 -36.60
CA TYR A 8 8.22 -19.50 -36.07
C TYR A 8 9.24 -19.17 -37.19
N SER A 9 9.13 -19.81 -38.36
CA SER A 9 9.95 -19.47 -39.52
C SER A 9 9.74 -18.02 -39.99
N GLU A 10 8.50 -17.57 -40.06
CA GLU A 10 8.20 -16.17 -40.40
C GLU A 10 8.73 -15.18 -39.31
N CYS A 11 8.78 -15.61 -38.04
CA CYS A 11 9.42 -14.84 -36.99
C CYS A 11 10.93 -14.69 -37.21
N ILE A 12 11.63 -15.76 -37.59
CA ILE A 12 13.07 -15.71 -37.93
C ILE A 12 13.30 -14.78 -39.12
N GLU A 13 12.55 -14.99 -40.24
CA GLU A 13 12.65 -14.15 -41.43
C GLU A 13 12.42 -12.66 -41.09
N PHE A 14 11.48 -12.36 -40.21
CA PHE A 14 11.24 -11.01 -39.71
C PHE A 14 12.46 -10.47 -38.97
N LEU A 15 13.03 -11.21 -38.03
CA LEU A 15 14.20 -10.79 -37.26
C LEU A 15 15.42 -10.53 -38.19
N ASP A 16 15.67 -11.43 -39.11
CA ASP A 16 16.74 -11.27 -40.10
C ASP A 16 16.55 -10.03 -40.99
N SER A 17 15.27 -9.73 -41.34
CA SER A 17 14.94 -8.52 -42.10
C SER A 17 15.18 -7.25 -41.28
N MET A 18 14.82 -7.28 -39.99
CA MET A 18 15.03 -6.14 -39.10
C MET A 18 16.52 -5.88 -38.84
N GLN A 19 17.34 -6.92 -38.65
CA GLN A 19 18.77 -6.77 -38.52
C GLN A 19 19.38 -6.16 -39.78
N LYS A 20 19.00 -6.61 -40.98
CA LYS A 20 19.47 -6.05 -42.27
C LYS A 20 19.05 -4.60 -42.44
N GLN A 21 17.85 -4.24 -42.05
CA GLN A 21 17.33 -2.88 -42.17
C GLN A 21 17.92 -1.92 -41.13
N TYR A 22 18.23 -2.41 -39.90
CA TYR A 22 18.72 -1.60 -38.78
C TYR A 22 20.00 -2.20 -38.15
N PRO A 23 21.10 -2.37 -38.91
CA PRO A 23 22.28 -3.13 -38.47
C PRO A 23 23.02 -2.50 -37.27
N ASN A 24 22.84 -1.20 -37.01
CA ASN A 24 23.45 -0.50 -35.87
C ASN A 24 22.55 -0.54 -34.62
N LEU A 25 21.29 -1.01 -34.76
CA LEU A 25 20.29 -1.05 -33.69
C LEU A 25 19.97 -2.47 -33.25
N ILE A 26 19.93 -3.41 -34.19
CA ILE A 26 19.45 -4.78 -33.96
C ILE A 26 20.49 -5.78 -34.41
N ASP A 27 20.79 -6.72 -33.50
CA ASP A 27 21.61 -7.90 -33.76
C ASP A 27 20.84 -9.16 -33.34
N VAL A 28 20.83 -10.17 -34.22
CA VAL A 28 20.10 -11.43 -34.01
C VAL A 28 21.06 -12.54 -33.66
N ILE A 29 20.90 -13.10 -32.45
CA ILE A 29 21.84 -14.07 -31.87
C ILE A 29 21.14 -15.38 -31.68
N LYS A 30 21.77 -16.46 -32.15
CA LYS A 30 21.36 -17.83 -31.78
C LYS A 30 21.91 -18.16 -30.39
N ILE A 31 21.01 -18.44 -29.45
CA ILE A 31 21.37 -18.78 -28.06
C ILE A 31 21.28 -20.29 -27.76
N GLY A 32 20.70 -21.09 -28.66
CA GLY A 32 20.58 -22.52 -28.47
C GLY A 32 19.89 -23.20 -29.64
N THR A 33 19.69 -24.52 -29.50
CA THR A 33 18.93 -25.33 -30.44
C THR A 33 18.03 -26.29 -29.67
N THR A 34 16.78 -26.42 -30.10
CA THR A 34 15.74 -27.25 -29.46
C THR A 34 15.94 -28.74 -29.77
N TYR A 35 15.09 -29.57 -29.15
CA TYR A 35 15.07 -31.00 -29.37
C TYR A 35 14.76 -31.39 -30.83
N GLU A 36 13.85 -30.69 -31.52
CA GLU A 36 13.52 -30.92 -32.92
C GLU A 36 14.45 -30.17 -33.90
N GLY A 37 15.54 -29.57 -33.40
CA GLY A 37 16.57 -28.91 -34.20
C GLY A 37 16.28 -27.47 -34.63
N ARG A 38 15.29 -26.78 -34.06
CA ARG A 38 15.05 -25.38 -34.32
C ARG A 38 15.99 -24.49 -33.52
N ASP A 39 16.48 -23.44 -34.15
CA ASP A 39 17.29 -22.45 -33.44
C ASP A 39 16.42 -21.64 -32.45
N ILE A 40 16.97 -21.40 -31.26
CA ILE A 40 16.39 -20.45 -30.30
C ILE A 40 17.15 -19.13 -30.52
N VAL A 41 16.40 -18.11 -30.92
CA VAL A 41 17.00 -16.83 -31.30
C VAL A 41 16.59 -15.71 -30.34
N LEU A 42 17.49 -14.75 -30.23
CA LEU A 42 17.34 -13.54 -29.42
C LEU A 42 17.65 -12.33 -30.29
N ALA A 43 16.80 -11.30 -30.23
CA ALA A 43 17.10 -9.98 -30.77
C ALA A 43 17.75 -9.11 -29.67
N LYS A 44 19.00 -8.69 -29.90
CA LYS A 44 19.69 -7.68 -29.09
C LYS A 44 19.42 -6.32 -29.70
N ILE A 45 18.92 -5.37 -28.91
CA ILE A 45 18.47 -4.05 -29.39
C ILE A 45 19.07 -2.95 -28.53
N SER A 46 19.85 -2.08 -29.12
CA SER A 46 20.48 -0.93 -28.46
C SER A 46 21.05 0.03 -29.50
N LYS A 47 21.12 1.31 -29.25
CA LYS A 47 22.00 2.19 -30.06
C LYS A 47 23.44 1.77 -29.83
N ASP A 48 24.22 1.63 -30.93
CA ASP A 48 25.55 1.04 -30.92
C ASP A 48 25.49 -0.42 -30.38
N VAL A 49 24.78 -1.25 -31.15
CA VAL A 49 24.48 -2.65 -30.77
C VAL A 49 25.72 -3.52 -30.57
N GLN A 50 26.87 -3.15 -31.20
CA GLN A 50 28.14 -3.86 -31.04
C GLN A 50 28.71 -3.73 -29.61
N ASN A 51 28.45 -2.62 -28.93
CA ASN A 51 28.89 -2.37 -27.57
C ASN A 51 27.73 -2.56 -26.52
N ALA A 52 26.63 -3.14 -26.95
CA ALA A 52 25.41 -3.25 -26.15
C ALA A 52 25.56 -4.06 -24.86
N ASP A 53 26.45 -5.06 -24.85
CA ASP A 53 26.64 -5.97 -23.71
C ASP A 53 27.35 -5.31 -22.52
N SER A 54 27.91 -4.13 -22.71
CA SER A 54 28.48 -3.30 -21.63
C SER A 54 27.41 -2.44 -20.92
N LYS A 55 26.22 -2.32 -21.47
CA LYS A 55 25.13 -1.50 -20.95
C LYS A 55 24.17 -2.34 -20.09
N PRO A 56 23.53 -1.76 -19.07
CA PRO A 56 22.48 -2.47 -18.32
C PRO A 56 21.35 -2.90 -19.25
N ALA A 57 20.74 -4.06 -18.96
CA ALA A 57 19.83 -4.68 -19.91
C ALA A 57 18.50 -5.13 -19.31
N MET A 58 17.47 -5.12 -20.17
CA MET A 58 16.18 -5.75 -19.94
C MET A 58 16.12 -7.06 -20.74
N LEU A 59 15.73 -8.16 -20.08
CA LEU A 59 15.42 -9.42 -20.71
C LEU A 59 13.90 -9.56 -20.90
N TYR A 60 13.50 -9.89 -22.11
CA TYR A 60 12.14 -10.31 -22.44
C TYR A 60 12.15 -11.76 -22.89
N THR A 61 11.30 -12.60 -22.28
CA THR A 61 11.04 -13.95 -22.76
C THR A 61 9.56 -14.11 -23.10
N GLY A 62 9.26 -14.61 -24.31
CA GLY A 62 7.92 -14.88 -24.77
C GLY A 62 7.70 -16.35 -25.08
N THR A 63 6.45 -16.81 -25.04
CA THR A 63 6.01 -18.14 -25.50
C THR A 63 6.81 -19.32 -24.95
N ILE A 64 7.09 -19.29 -23.63
CA ILE A 64 7.67 -20.43 -22.91
C ILE A 64 6.66 -21.59 -22.89
N HIS A 65 5.36 -21.30 -22.79
CA HIS A 65 4.29 -22.28 -22.99
C HIS A 65 3.79 -22.21 -24.42
N ALA A 66 3.77 -23.36 -25.08
CA ALA A 66 3.47 -23.51 -26.49
C ALA A 66 2.13 -22.89 -26.96
N ARG A 67 1.11 -22.90 -26.11
CA ARG A 67 -0.23 -22.39 -26.39
C ARG A 67 -0.42 -20.89 -26.13
N GLU A 68 0.60 -20.18 -25.70
CA GLU A 68 0.53 -18.78 -25.29
C GLU A 68 1.16 -17.89 -26.39
N TRP A 69 0.45 -17.79 -27.52
CA TRP A 69 0.99 -17.24 -28.76
C TRP A 69 1.23 -15.73 -28.76
N ILE A 70 0.56 -15.02 -27.85
CA ILE A 70 0.65 -13.55 -27.79
C ILE A 70 2.05 -13.06 -27.43
N GLY A 71 2.84 -13.84 -26.67
CA GLY A 71 4.20 -13.46 -26.27
C GLY A 71 5.12 -13.18 -27.46
N MET A 72 5.07 -14.03 -28.50
CA MET A 72 5.86 -13.84 -29.72
C MET A 72 5.35 -12.66 -30.55
N GLU A 73 4.04 -12.53 -30.73
CA GLU A 73 3.47 -11.42 -31.52
C GLU A 73 3.74 -10.06 -30.86
N LEU A 74 3.67 -9.98 -29.53
CA LEU A 74 4.02 -8.76 -28.80
C LEU A 74 5.49 -8.38 -29.00
N ALA A 75 6.41 -9.35 -28.95
CA ALA A 75 7.82 -9.11 -29.21
C ALA A 75 8.03 -8.52 -30.61
N ILE A 76 7.39 -9.10 -31.64
CA ILE A 76 7.50 -8.62 -33.01
C ILE A 76 6.98 -7.18 -33.16
N GLU A 77 5.81 -6.90 -32.63
CA GLU A 77 5.23 -5.56 -32.73
C GLU A 77 6.02 -4.53 -31.89
N PHE A 78 6.58 -4.95 -30.76
CA PHE A 78 7.48 -4.11 -29.97
C PHE A 78 8.78 -3.78 -30.72
N ILE A 79 9.43 -4.78 -31.34
CA ILE A 79 10.64 -4.57 -32.17
C ILE A 79 10.35 -3.60 -33.32
N LYS A 80 9.22 -3.77 -34.04
CA LYS A 80 8.81 -2.82 -35.08
C LYS A 80 8.61 -1.41 -34.54
N TYR A 81 7.97 -1.30 -33.38
CA TYR A 81 7.72 0.00 -32.76
C TYR A 81 9.02 0.68 -32.38
N VAL A 82 9.94 -0.05 -31.73
CA VAL A 82 11.27 0.46 -31.32
C VAL A 82 12.05 0.94 -32.53
N ALA A 83 12.19 0.13 -33.57
CA ALA A 83 12.94 0.47 -34.77
C ALA A 83 12.39 1.72 -35.48
N LYS A 84 11.05 1.84 -35.55
CA LYS A 84 10.40 2.99 -36.18
C LYS A 84 10.52 4.28 -35.36
N ASN A 85 10.49 4.19 -34.03
CA ASN A 85 10.35 5.33 -33.13
C ASN A 85 11.63 5.66 -32.35
N GLN A 86 12.76 5.02 -32.62
CA GLN A 86 14.02 5.14 -31.89
C GLN A 86 14.57 6.57 -31.79
N ASP A 87 14.26 7.42 -32.77
CA ASP A 87 14.73 8.81 -32.84
C ASP A 87 13.65 9.84 -32.51
N VAL A 88 12.39 9.41 -32.34
CA VAL A 88 11.22 10.31 -32.16
C VAL A 88 10.66 10.22 -30.75
N HIS A 89 10.67 9.03 -30.13
CA HIS A 89 10.10 8.84 -28.80
C HIS A 89 11.14 9.16 -27.70
N PRO A 90 10.94 10.23 -26.89
CA PRO A 90 11.99 10.74 -25.99
C PRO A 90 12.54 9.72 -24.99
N LEU A 91 11.66 8.95 -24.34
CA LEU A 91 12.09 7.90 -23.39
C LEU A 91 12.86 6.80 -24.10
N LEU A 92 12.39 6.37 -25.28
CA LEU A 92 13.01 5.30 -26.05
C LEU A 92 14.38 5.70 -26.58
N GLN A 93 14.49 6.95 -27.09
CA GLN A 93 15.75 7.50 -27.57
C GLN A 93 16.83 7.48 -26.47
N LYS A 94 16.48 7.95 -25.25
CA LYS A 94 17.39 7.95 -24.10
C LYS A 94 17.72 6.51 -23.66
N ALA A 95 16.72 5.66 -23.50
CA ALA A 95 16.90 4.30 -23.00
C ALA A 95 17.75 3.45 -23.94
N LEU A 96 17.57 3.54 -25.26
CA LEU A 96 18.38 2.82 -26.25
C LEU A 96 19.84 3.27 -26.28
N LYS A 97 20.11 4.53 -25.92
CA LYS A 97 21.51 5.02 -25.81
C LYS A 97 22.21 4.40 -24.60
N ASP A 98 21.52 4.30 -23.48
CA ASP A 98 22.10 4.01 -22.18
C ASP A 98 21.88 2.54 -21.72
N SER A 99 21.01 1.79 -22.42
CA SER A 99 20.61 0.44 -22.03
C SER A 99 20.37 -0.47 -23.24
N THR A 100 20.24 -1.76 -23.00
CA THR A 100 20.04 -2.81 -23.99
C THR A 100 18.76 -3.61 -23.73
N ILE A 101 18.09 -4.06 -24.79
CA ILE A 101 17.01 -5.04 -24.71
C ILE A 101 17.52 -6.36 -25.28
N TYR A 102 17.39 -7.44 -24.51
CA TYR A 102 17.52 -8.82 -24.96
C TYR A 102 16.12 -9.42 -25.06
N MET A 103 15.69 -9.70 -26.28
CA MET A 103 14.32 -10.15 -26.54
C MET A 103 14.31 -11.53 -27.21
N VAL A 104 13.78 -12.53 -26.48
CA VAL A 104 13.53 -13.88 -26.99
C VAL A 104 12.02 -13.98 -27.31
N PRO A 105 11.61 -13.83 -28.59
CA PRO A 105 10.20 -13.84 -28.95
C PRO A 105 9.51 -15.15 -28.63
N CYS A 106 10.20 -16.27 -28.84
CA CYS A 106 9.66 -17.61 -28.59
C CYS A 106 10.74 -18.52 -28.01
N LEU A 107 10.63 -18.81 -26.72
CA LEU A 107 11.56 -19.73 -26.03
C LEU A 107 11.28 -21.19 -26.32
N ASN A 108 10.06 -21.54 -26.75
CA ASN A 108 9.61 -22.92 -27.03
C ASN A 108 9.11 -23.08 -28.47
N PRO A 109 9.99 -22.97 -29.48
CA PRO A 109 9.56 -23.02 -30.87
C PRO A 109 9.02 -24.39 -31.33
N ASP A 110 9.52 -25.51 -30.77
CA ASP A 110 8.99 -26.83 -31.08
C ASP A 110 7.56 -27.00 -30.59
N GLY A 111 7.31 -26.67 -29.34
CA GLY A 111 5.98 -26.68 -28.78
C GLY A 111 5.01 -25.71 -29.48
N TYR A 112 5.49 -24.51 -29.80
CA TYR A 112 4.71 -23.48 -30.51
C TYR A 112 4.24 -24.01 -31.88
N GLU A 113 5.15 -24.52 -32.71
CA GLU A 113 4.79 -25.06 -34.01
C GLU A 113 3.85 -26.26 -33.91
N TYR A 114 4.04 -27.12 -32.89
CA TYR A 114 3.12 -28.21 -32.65
C TYR A 114 1.72 -27.70 -32.24
N SER A 115 1.67 -26.69 -31.37
CA SER A 115 0.38 -26.11 -30.96
C SER A 115 -0.36 -25.45 -32.11
N ARG A 116 0.34 -24.83 -33.07
CA ARG A 116 -0.23 -24.22 -34.27
C ARG A 116 -0.81 -25.25 -35.26
N ARG A 117 -0.14 -26.36 -35.45
CA ARG A 117 -0.41 -27.31 -36.53
C ARG A 117 -1.26 -28.51 -36.12
N HIS A 118 -1.16 -28.91 -34.83
CA HIS A 118 -1.73 -30.19 -34.39
C HIS A 118 -2.70 -30.04 -33.22
N PHE A 119 -2.30 -29.43 -32.09
CA PHE A 119 -3.11 -29.36 -30.90
C PHE A 119 -2.94 -27.99 -30.21
N SER A 120 -3.84 -27.07 -30.45
CA SER A 120 -3.74 -25.66 -30.01
C SER A 120 -3.60 -25.48 -28.51
N PHE A 121 -4.05 -26.42 -27.68
CA PHE A 121 -3.89 -26.38 -26.22
C PHE A 121 -2.62 -27.05 -25.70
N TRP A 122 -1.68 -27.44 -26.59
CA TRP A 122 -0.39 -27.97 -26.18
C TRP A 122 0.41 -26.94 -25.39
N ARG A 123 0.92 -27.33 -24.21
CA ARG A 123 1.63 -26.42 -23.27
C ARG A 123 3.13 -26.62 -23.25
N LYS A 124 3.59 -27.89 -23.26
CA LYS A 124 4.97 -28.31 -23.01
C LYS A 124 5.87 -28.15 -24.24
N ASN A 125 7.16 -28.42 -24.12
CA ASN A 125 8.04 -28.58 -25.28
C ASN A 125 7.78 -29.94 -25.98
N ARG A 126 8.69 -30.39 -26.87
CA ARG A 126 8.47 -31.61 -27.68
C ARG A 126 9.45 -32.75 -27.37
N ARG A 127 10.19 -32.68 -26.30
CA ARG A 127 11.08 -33.78 -25.88
C ARG A 127 10.31 -35.08 -25.71
N VAL A 128 10.90 -36.19 -26.20
CA VAL A 128 10.40 -37.54 -25.90
C VAL A 128 10.98 -38.00 -24.57
N ASN A 129 10.12 -38.30 -23.58
CA ASN A 129 10.51 -38.80 -22.29
C ASN A 129 10.81 -40.28 -22.32
N LYS A 130 11.46 -40.84 -21.28
CA LYS A 130 11.87 -42.25 -21.20
C LYS A 130 10.69 -43.23 -21.25
N ASP A 131 9.52 -42.84 -20.78
CA ASP A 131 8.28 -43.61 -20.81
C ASP A 131 7.50 -43.50 -22.13
N GLY A 132 8.03 -42.78 -23.12
CA GLY A 132 7.39 -42.50 -24.40
C GLY A 132 6.41 -41.33 -24.36
N SER A 133 6.12 -40.75 -23.22
CA SER A 133 5.30 -39.50 -23.14
C SER A 133 6.07 -38.32 -23.73
N ILE A 134 5.34 -37.29 -24.12
CA ILE A 134 5.93 -36.14 -24.81
C ILE A 134 5.91 -34.87 -23.93
N GLY A 135 7.05 -34.20 -23.87
CA GLY A 135 7.21 -32.81 -23.43
C GLY A 135 7.43 -32.61 -21.93
N VAL A 136 8.06 -31.51 -21.64
CA VAL A 136 8.36 -30.95 -20.32
C VAL A 136 7.77 -29.55 -20.24
N ASP A 137 7.18 -29.19 -19.11
CA ASP A 137 6.79 -27.83 -18.80
C ASP A 137 8.06 -27.01 -18.49
N LEU A 138 8.50 -26.20 -19.44
CA LEU A 138 9.72 -25.41 -19.33
C LEU A 138 9.69 -24.45 -18.12
N ASN A 139 8.52 -23.93 -17.76
CA ASN A 139 8.37 -23.05 -16.59
C ASN A 139 8.18 -23.84 -15.28
N ARG A 140 8.63 -25.09 -15.25
CA ARG A 140 8.84 -25.95 -14.08
C ARG A 140 10.24 -26.57 -14.07
N ASN A 141 11.07 -26.26 -15.06
CA ASN A 141 12.38 -26.87 -15.28
C ASN A 141 13.56 -26.04 -14.73
N PHE A 142 13.30 -24.93 -14.01
CA PHE A 142 14.33 -24.12 -13.35
C PHE A 142 14.59 -24.57 -11.91
N PRO A 143 15.78 -24.27 -11.32
CA PRO A 143 16.19 -24.88 -10.05
C PRO A 143 15.47 -24.40 -8.81
N ILE A 144 14.99 -23.15 -8.80
CA ILE A 144 14.41 -22.58 -7.58
C ILE A 144 13.06 -23.23 -7.27
N GLY A 145 13.02 -23.96 -6.15
CA GLY A 145 11.83 -24.69 -5.74
C GLY A 145 11.43 -25.81 -6.69
N PHE A 146 12.36 -26.36 -7.47
CA PHE A 146 12.10 -27.50 -8.35
C PHE A 146 11.41 -28.65 -7.61
N LYS A 147 10.38 -29.21 -8.24
CA LYS A 147 9.64 -30.37 -7.74
C LYS A 147 9.66 -31.48 -8.76
N LYS A 148 10.23 -32.63 -8.38
CA LYS A 148 10.14 -33.83 -9.19
C LYS A 148 8.70 -34.35 -9.18
N ILE A 149 8.11 -34.51 -10.36
CA ILE A 149 6.76 -35.05 -10.59
C ILE A 149 6.96 -36.42 -11.23
N ASN A 150 6.39 -37.47 -10.63
CA ASN A 150 6.57 -38.85 -11.11
C ASN A 150 5.69 -39.22 -12.33
N ASN A 151 4.87 -38.28 -12.83
CA ASN A 151 4.02 -38.51 -13.99
C ASN A 151 4.48 -37.58 -15.15
N PRO A 152 5.27 -38.09 -16.13
CA PRO A 152 5.73 -37.30 -17.27
C PRO A 152 4.62 -36.86 -18.21
N SER A 153 3.44 -37.48 -18.18
CA SER A 153 2.26 -37.05 -18.96
C SER A 153 1.58 -35.79 -18.38
N SER A 154 1.87 -35.39 -17.14
CA SER A 154 1.34 -34.20 -16.51
C SER A 154 1.67 -32.93 -17.29
N ASN A 155 0.72 -32.02 -17.40
CA ASN A 155 0.94 -30.70 -18.01
C ASN A 155 1.91 -29.80 -17.24
N VAL A 156 2.24 -30.16 -16.00
CA VAL A 156 3.20 -29.44 -15.14
C VAL A 156 4.43 -30.28 -14.81
N TYR A 157 4.71 -31.30 -15.63
CA TYR A 157 5.93 -32.10 -15.50
C TYR A 157 7.17 -31.27 -15.82
N GLY A 158 8.03 -31.05 -14.82
CA GLY A 158 9.21 -30.17 -14.90
C GLY A 158 10.49 -30.86 -15.39
N GLY A 159 10.39 -32.09 -15.90
CA GLY A 159 11.57 -32.91 -16.29
C GLY A 159 12.14 -33.70 -15.11
N GLU A 160 13.24 -34.42 -15.38
CA GLU A 160 13.90 -35.27 -14.38
C GLU A 160 14.74 -34.48 -13.39
N GLU A 161 15.32 -33.37 -13.86
CA GLU A 161 16.17 -32.47 -13.08
C GLU A 161 16.07 -31.04 -13.62
N PRO A 162 16.49 -30.05 -12.83
CA PRO A 162 16.55 -28.67 -13.32
C PRO A 162 17.46 -28.55 -14.56
N PHE A 163 17.03 -27.73 -15.51
CA PHE A 163 17.75 -27.50 -16.77
C PHE A 163 17.97 -28.79 -17.61
N SER A 164 17.07 -29.74 -17.47
CA SER A 164 17.09 -30.93 -18.35
C SER A 164 16.81 -30.60 -19.81
N GLU A 165 16.13 -29.48 -20.07
CA GLU A 165 15.70 -29.08 -21.41
C GLU A 165 16.69 -28.12 -22.09
N ALA A 166 16.79 -28.24 -23.42
CA ALA A 166 17.68 -27.40 -24.21
C ALA A 166 17.32 -25.92 -24.13
N GLU A 167 16.03 -25.63 -24.15
CA GLU A 167 15.48 -24.28 -24.06
C GLU A 167 15.83 -23.58 -22.74
N THR A 168 15.70 -24.30 -21.63
CA THR A 168 16.04 -23.74 -20.31
C THR A 168 17.53 -23.63 -20.10
N ARG A 169 18.36 -24.51 -20.69
CA ARG A 169 19.82 -24.36 -20.70
C ARG A 169 20.24 -23.15 -21.54
N ALA A 170 19.65 -22.96 -22.71
CA ALA A 170 19.96 -21.82 -23.58
C ALA A 170 19.78 -20.49 -22.86
N ILE A 171 18.64 -20.30 -22.19
CA ILE A 171 18.38 -19.07 -21.44
C ILE A 171 19.24 -18.95 -20.17
N ARG A 172 19.54 -20.07 -19.48
CA ARG A 172 20.47 -20.08 -18.34
C ARG A 172 21.86 -19.58 -18.79
N ASP A 173 22.43 -20.19 -19.81
CA ASP A 173 23.79 -19.91 -20.29
C ASP A 173 23.89 -18.45 -20.77
N PHE A 174 22.84 -17.96 -21.42
CA PHE A 174 22.74 -16.58 -21.81
C PHE A 174 22.72 -15.63 -20.59
N VAL A 175 21.84 -15.86 -19.60
CA VAL A 175 21.74 -15.05 -18.39
C VAL A 175 23.03 -15.07 -17.56
N GLU A 176 23.69 -16.23 -17.46
CA GLU A 176 24.94 -16.35 -16.70
C GLU A 176 26.11 -15.65 -17.38
N SER A 177 26.10 -15.54 -18.71
CA SER A 177 27.12 -14.79 -19.47
C SER A 177 26.83 -13.29 -19.59
N HIS A 178 25.63 -12.82 -19.18
CA HIS A 178 25.20 -11.43 -19.29
C HIS A 178 24.78 -10.82 -17.92
N PRO A 179 25.76 -10.57 -17.03
CA PRO A 179 25.48 -10.01 -15.68
C PRO A 179 24.96 -8.57 -15.71
N ASN A 180 24.91 -7.94 -16.87
CA ASN A 180 24.34 -6.63 -17.11
C ASN A 180 22.80 -6.62 -17.12
N ILE A 181 22.13 -7.76 -17.10
CA ILE A 181 20.67 -7.85 -17.05
C ILE A 181 20.18 -7.45 -15.65
N THR A 182 19.36 -6.41 -15.58
CA THR A 182 18.81 -5.88 -14.31
C THR A 182 17.32 -6.14 -14.14
N LEU A 183 16.56 -6.17 -15.25
CA LEU A 183 15.12 -6.46 -15.26
C LEU A 183 14.80 -7.63 -16.20
N ALA A 184 13.81 -8.46 -15.83
CA ALA A 184 13.32 -9.54 -16.68
C ALA A 184 11.79 -9.64 -16.65
N PHE A 185 11.20 -9.72 -17.84
CA PHE A 185 9.76 -9.90 -18.04
C PHE A 185 9.49 -11.16 -18.84
N ASP A 186 8.81 -12.12 -18.20
CA ASP A 186 8.40 -13.39 -18.83
C ASP A 186 6.92 -13.28 -19.21
N TYR A 187 6.65 -13.16 -20.52
CA TYR A 187 5.32 -12.88 -21.06
C TYR A 187 4.55 -14.15 -21.37
N HIS A 188 3.45 -14.29 -20.68
CA HIS A 188 2.49 -15.38 -20.71
C HIS A 188 1.10 -14.95 -21.18
N SER A 189 0.21 -15.87 -21.32
CA SER A 189 -1.23 -15.69 -21.36
C SER A 189 -1.89 -16.88 -20.65
N GLN A 190 -2.91 -16.63 -19.87
CA GLN A 190 -3.80 -15.47 -19.82
C GLN A 190 -3.97 -14.94 -18.40
N GLY A 191 -4.40 -13.67 -18.25
CA GLY A 191 -4.74 -13.23 -16.91
C GLY A 191 -4.96 -11.73 -16.75
N ASN A 192 -4.29 -10.87 -17.51
CA ASN A 192 -4.13 -9.44 -17.24
C ASN A 192 -3.64 -9.20 -15.82
N VAL A 193 -2.53 -9.84 -15.50
CA VAL A 193 -1.95 -9.79 -14.17
C VAL A 193 -0.44 -9.86 -14.24
N PHE A 194 0.20 -9.08 -13.38
CA PHE A 194 1.61 -9.18 -13.07
C PHE A 194 1.80 -10.12 -11.89
N PHE A 195 2.74 -11.03 -12.00
CA PHE A 195 3.21 -11.89 -10.92
C PHE A 195 4.67 -11.56 -10.62
N PRO A 196 4.95 -10.48 -9.87
CA PRO A 196 6.32 -10.16 -9.47
C PRO A 196 6.90 -11.25 -8.57
N ALA A 197 8.20 -11.46 -8.62
CA ALA A 197 8.88 -12.36 -7.71
C ALA A 197 8.68 -11.91 -6.26
N HIS A 198 8.36 -12.85 -5.36
CA HIS A 198 8.13 -12.58 -3.94
C HIS A 198 8.69 -13.64 -3.00
N LYS A 199 9.16 -14.76 -3.58
CA LYS A 199 9.96 -15.77 -2.89
C LYS A 199 11.16 -16.13 -3.73
N PHE A 200 12.26 -16.28 -3.06
CA PHE A 200 13.54 -16.46 -3.74
C PHE A 200 14.08 -17.89 -3.53
N LYS A 201 14.05 -18.41 -2.35
CA LYS A 201 14.21 -19.83 -2.02
C LYS A 201 12.88 -20.30 -1.48
N HIS A 202 12.72 -21.58 -1.28
CA HIS A 202 11.44 -22.17 -0.91
C HIS A 202 10.71 -21.45 0.23
N GLU A 203 11.40 -20.70 1.09
CA GLU A 203 10.84 -20.07 2.28
C GLU A 203 11.19 -18.58 2.42
N ALA A 204 12.11 -18.02 1.62
CA ALA A 204 12.52 -16.62 1.75
C ALA A 204 11.55 -15.66 1.08
N GLU A 205 11.10 -14.65 1.81
CA GLU A 205 10.33 -13.54 1.24
C GLU A 205 11.26 -12.49 0.62
N ILE A 206 10.76 -11.85 -0.43
CA ILE A 206 11.43 -10.76 -1.15
C ILE A 206 10.74 -9.45 -0.74
N ASP A 207 11.50 -8.39 -0.49
CA ASP A 207 10.94 -7.05 -0.51
C ASP A 207 10.41 -6.76 -1.92
N GLY A 208 9.11 -6.54 -2.00
CA GLY A 208 8.43 -6.38 -3.27
C GLY A 208 8.28 -4.93 -3.73
N THR A 209 8.87 -3.95 -3.05
CA THR A 209 8.61 -2.54 -3.35
C THR A 209 9.00 -2.19 -4.79
N ASP A 210 10.22 -2.50 -5.22
CA ASP A 210 10.67 -2.20 -6.58
C ASP A 210 9.76 -2.85 -7.63
N LEU A 211 9.55 -4.17 -7.53
CA LEU A 211 8.73 -4.92 -8.49
C LEU A 211 7.27 -4.48 -8.49
N ASN A 212 6.68 -4.24 -7.31
CA ASN A 212 5.31 -3.74 -7.22
C ASN A 212 5.17 -2.35 -7.86
N THR A 213 6.15 -1.47 -7.63
CA THR A 213 6.14 -0.11 -8.18
C THR A 213 6.34 -0.11 -9.69
N ILE A 214 7.28 -0.91 -10.21
CA ILE A 214 7.48 -1.07 -11.65
C ILE A 214 6.18 -1.57 -12.30
N CYS A 215 5.55 -2.63 -11.76
CA CYS A 215 4.28 -3.14 -12.27
C CYS A 215 3.15 -2.11 -12.19
N ALA A 216 3.09 -1.33 -11.11
CA ALA A 216 2.07 -0.29 -10.96
C ALA A 216 2.26 0.87 -11.95
N ASN A 217 3.49 1.28 -12.20
CA ASN A 217 3.81 2.28 -13.22
C ASN A 217 3.55 1.75 -14.64
N MET A 218 3.86 0.47 -14.93
CA MET A 218 3.46 -0.19 -16.18
C MET A 218 1.94 -0.18 -16.35
N ASN A 219 1.18 -0.40 -15.27
CA ASN A 219 -0.27 -0.28 -15.27
C ASN A 219 -0.76 1.12 -15.65
N ASP A 220 -0.08 2.16 -15.19
CA ASP A 220 -0.43 3.53 -15.58
C ASP A 220 -0.28 3.75 -17.09
N GLU A 221 0.75 3.14 -17.71
CA GLU A 221 0.93 3.19 -19.15
C GLU A 221 -0.13 2.35 -19.90
N ILE A 222 -0.48 1.18 -19.39
CA ILE A 222 -1.58 0.35 -19.92
C ILE A 222 -2.91 1.10 -19.85
N GLU A 223 -3.22 1.73 -18.70
CA GLU A 223 -4.46 2.45 -18.46
C GLU A 223 -4.65 3.63 -19.44
N LYS A 224 -3.58 4.34 -19.81
CA LYS A 224 -3.61 5.42 -20.80
C LYS A 224 -4.09 4.95 -22.18
N VAL A 225 -3.82 3.71 -22.55
CA VAL A 225 -4.15 3.16 -23.88
C VAL A 225 -5.55 2.57 -23.92
N THR A 226 -5.90 1.75 -22.94
CA THR A 226 -7.14 0.95 -22.98
C THR A 226 -8.08 1.18 -21.80
N GLY A 227 -7.68 2.00 -20.83
CA GLY A 227 -8.40 2.18 -19.56
C GLY A 227 -8.32 0.96 -18.63
N ARG A 228 -7.53 -0.06 -19.00
CA ARG A 228 -7.40 -1.32 -18.27
C ARG A 228 -6.27 -1.26 -17.27
N ARG A 229 -6.41 -1.98 -16.15
CA ARG A 229 -5.32 -2.24 -15.21
C ARG A 229 -5.16 -3.74 -15.01
N TYR A 230 -3.91 -4.18 -14.98
CA TYR A 230 -3.56 -5.54 -14.63
C TYR A 230 -3.49 -5.71 -13.10
N GLY A 231 -3.89 -6.86 -12.59
CA GLY A 231 -3.65 -7.20 -11.20
C GLY A 231 -2.15 -7.26 -10.89
N ILE A 232 -1.76 -6.90 -9.66
CA ILE A 232 -0.41 -7.13 -9.16
C ILE A 232 -0.51 -8.18 -8.06
N HIS A 233 -0.26 -9.43 -8.42
CA HIS A 233 -0.59 -10.57 -7.58
C HIS A 233 0.64 -11.38 -7.19
N ARG A 234 0.74 -11.73 -5.91
CA ARG A 234 1.82 -12.55 -5.37
C ARG A 234 1.43 -14.01 -5.13
N GLY A 235 0.42 -14.49 -5.84
CA GLY A 235 -0.16 -15.80 -5.62
C GLY A 235 -1.28 -15.77 -4.55
N LYS A 236 -1.97 -16.90 -4.36
CA LYS A 236 -2.92 -17.03 -3.26
C LYS A 236 -2.20 -16.95 -1.92
N PRO A 237 -2.78 -16.35 -0.89
CA PRO A 237 -2.27 -16.52 0.46
C PRO A 237 -2.29 -18.03 0.85
N PRO A 238 -1.22 -18.54 1.44
CA PRO A 238 0.08 -17.89 1.56
C PRO A 238 0.73 -17.63 0.21
N ALA A 239 1.41 -16.50 0.07
CA ALA A 239 2.16 -16.16 -1.12
C ALA A 239 3.07 -17.34 -1.50
N SER A 240 2.86 -17.92 -2.69
CA SER A 240 3.52 -19.15 -3.07
C SER A 240 4.58 -18.91 -4.14
N LEU A 241 5.72 -19.54 -3.93
CA LEU A 241 6.73 -19.73 -4.95
C LEU A 241 6.11 -20.41 -6.17
N ILE A 242 6.39 -19.94 -7.38
CA ILE A 242 6.13 -20.71 -8.60
C ILE A 242 7.30 -21.68 -8.77
N HIS A 243 7.07 -22.90 -8.36
CA HIS A 243 8.10 -23.96 -8.35
C HIS A 243 8.73 -24.17 -9.72
N GLY A 244 10.06 -24.07 -9.79
CA GLY A 244 10.82 -24.33 -11.00
C GLY A 244 10.57 -23.32 -12.12
N SER A 245 10.19 -22.08 -11.82
CA SER A 245 9.92 -21.07 -12.84
C SER A 245 11.15 -20.23 -13.18
N ALA A 246 11.14 -19.69 -14.40
CA ALA A 246 12.13 -18.75 -14.88
C ALA A 246 12.22 -17.48 -13.99
N ARG A 247 11.08 -16.97 -13.55
CA ARG A 247 10.98 -15.77 -12.70
C ARG A 247 11.83 -15.90 -11.43
N GLU A 248 11.68 -16.99 -10.68
CA GLU A 248 12.45 -17.22 -9.45
C GLU A 248 13.93 -17.42 -9.73
N TYR A 249 14.25 -18.08 -10.85
CA TYR A 249 15.63 -18.24 -11.28
C TYR A 249 16.28 -16.88 -11.59
N TYR A 250 15.65 -16.04 -12.40
CA TYR A 250 16.17 -14.70 -12.71
C TYR A 250 16.37 -13.89 -11.44
N TYR A 251 15.41 -13.91 -10.54
CA TYR A 251 15.54 -13.18 -9.28
C TYR A 251 16.69 -13.72 -8.41
N SER A 252 16.93 -15.02 -8.42
CA SER A 252 18.06 -15.63 -7.71
C SER A 252 19.43 -15.21 -8.24
N ARG A 253 19.46 -14.68 -9.47
CA ARG A 253 20.65 -14.11 -10.11
C ARG A 253 20.78 -12.58 -9.91
N GLY A 254 19.94 -12.00 -9.09
CA GLY A 254 19.93 -10.56 -8.82
C GLY A 254 19.11 -9.72 -9.82
N ILE A 255 18.37 -10.36 -10.71
CA ILE A 255 17.56 -9.72 -11.73
C ILE A 255 16.13 -9.52 -11.20
N LEU A 256 15.61 -8.33 -11.21
CA LEU A 256 14.22 -8.07 -10.86
C LEU A 256 13.29 -8.67 -11.91
N ALA A 257 12.50 -9.68 -11.52
CA ALA A 257 11.77 -10.53 -12.46
C ALA A 257 10.27 -10.58 -12.19
N THR A 258 9.49 -10.54 -13.26
CA THR A 258 8.02 -10.58 -13.23
C THR A 258 7.50 -11.45 -14.37
N VAL A 259 6.53 -12.33 -14.05
CA VAL A 259 5.67 -12.94 -15.08
C VAL A 259 4.53 -11.98 -15.39
N VAL A 260 4.27 -11.77 -16.67
CA VAL A 260 3.17 -10.94 -17.15
C VAL A 260 2.18 -11.81 -17.91
N GLU A 261 1.01 -12.02 -17.34
CA GLU A 261 -0.09 -12.75 -17.99
C GLU A 261 -0.97 -11.78 -18.77
N VAL A 262 -0.91 -11.86 -20.09
CA VAL A 262 -1.59 -10.93 -21.00
C VAL A 262 -2.86 -11.54 -21.57
N GLY A 263 -3.88 -10.74 -21.71
CA GLY A 263 -5.12 -11.16 -22.38
C GLY A 263 -6.02 -12.04 -21.53
N THR A 264 -7.15 -12.46 -22.12
CA THR A 264 -8.18 -13.28 -21.46
C THR A 264 -8.22 -14.72 -21.94
N LYS A 265 -7.51 -15.03 -23.03
CA LYS A 265 -7.42 -16.37 -23.63
C LYS A 265 -5.95 -16.68 -23.94
N ASN A 266 -5.58 -17.97 -23.91
CA ASN A 266 -4.24 -18.42 -24.32
C ASN A 266 -3.97 -18.04 -25.79
N ILE A 267 -4.99 -18.20 -26.64
CA ILE A 267 -4.97 -17.80 -28.05
C ILE A 267 -6.17 -16.87 -28.26
N PRO A 268 -6.00 -15.57 -28.04
CA PRO A 268 -7.07 -14.61 -28.26
C PRO A 268 -7.34 -14.46 -29.76
N ASP A 269 -8.58 -13.99 -30.12
CA ASP A 269 -8.87 -13.60 -31.47
C ASP A 269 -7.90 -12.51 -31.94
N TYR A 270 -7.24 -12.75 -33.08
CA TYR A 270 -6.17 -11.89 -33.56
C TYR A 270 -6.64 -10.46 -33.80
N MET A 271 -7.78 -10.28 -34.43
CA MET A 271 -8.28 -8.96 -34.82
C MET A 271 -8.99 -8.23 -33.67
N ARG A 272 -9.74 -8.95 -32.83
CA ARG A 272 -10.59 -8.35 -31.80
C ARG A 272 -9.87 -8.10 -30.48
N SER A 273 -9.03 -9.02 -30.06
CA SER A 273 -8.51 -9.01 -28.70
C SER A 273 -6.98 -8.83 -28.62
N MET A 274 -6.23 -9.45 -29.53
CA MET A 274 -4.77 -9.44 -29.48
C MET A 274 -4.21 -8.05 -29.74
N SER A 275 -4.73 -7.35 -30.74
CA SER A 275 -4.29 -6.00 -31.13
C SER A 275 -4.33 -5.03 -29.93
N GLY A 276 -5.44 -5.03 -29.16
CA GLY A 276 -5.55 -4.20 -27.98
C GLY A 276 -4.53 -4.55 -26.89
N SER A 277 -4.32 -5.86 -26.67
CA SER A 277 -3.34 -6.35 -25.68
C SER A 277 -1.90 -6.02 -26.07
N ILE A 278 -1.57 -6.01 -27.35
CA ILE A 278 -0.26 -5.56 -27.83
C ILE A 278 -0.11 -4.05 -27.62
N HIS A 279 -1.06 -3.24 -28.10
CA HIS A 279 -0.97 -1.78 -28.03
C HIS A 279 -0.82 -1.27 -26.60
N GLU A 280 -1.49 -1.88 -25.63
CA GLU A 280 -1.38 -1.45 -24.23
C GLU A 280 -0.04 -1.84 -23.58
N ASN A 281 0.60 -2.95 -24.01
CA ASN A 281 1.85 -3.42 -23.45
C ASN A 281 3.09 -2.74 -24.05
N ILE A 282 3.01 -2.15 -25.24
CA ILE A 282 4.15 -1.43 -25.86
C ILE A 282 4.64 -0.27 -24.97
N PRO A 283 3.79 0.70 -24.56
CA PRO A 283 4.25 1.78 -23.70
C PRO A 283 4.67 1.29 -22.31
N ALA A 284 4.03 0.25 -21.79
CA ALA A 284 4.44 -0.36 -20.53
C ALA A 284 5.86 -0.96 -20.60
N LEU A 285 6.21 -1.62 -21.69
CA LEU A 285 7.57 -2.13 -21.94
C LEU A 285 8.58 -0.99 -22.15
N ILE A 286 8.20 0.10 -22.81
CA ILE A 286 9.06 1.28 -22.97
C ILE A 286 9.36 1.91 -21.61
N TYR A 287 8.34 2.04 -20.75
CA TYR A 287 8.53 2.50 -19.38
C TYR A 287 9.51 1.56 -18.62
N ALA A 288 9.25 0.26 -18.63
CA ALA A 288 10.10 -0.72 -17.95
C ALA A 288 11.55 -0.66 -18.47
N PHE A 289 11.73 -0.51 -19.78
CA PHE A 289 13.04 -0.35 -20.40
C PHE A 289 13.75 0.95 -19.95
N SER A 290 13.02 2.04 -19.78
CA SER A 290 13.58 3.29 -19.28
C SER A 290 14.08 3.22 -17.83
N GLU A 291 13.57 2.27 -17.04
CA GLU A 291 13.97 2.06 -15.64
C GLU A 291 15.24 1.18 -15.50
N VAL A 292 15.64 0.44 -16.53
CA VAL A 292 16.74 -0.54 -16.50
C VAL A 292 18.02 0.04 -15.90
N ILE A 293 18.41 1.23 -16.34
CA ILE A 293 19.63 1.90 -15.91
C ILE A 293 19.61 2.28 -14.42
N ASN A 294 18.43 2.51 -13.86
CA ASN A 294 18.24 2.85 -12.46
C ASN A 294 18.51 1.67 -11.50
N TYR A 295 18.63 0.46 -12.04
CA TYR A 295 18.97 -0.76 -11.30
C TYR A 295 20.40 -1.25 -11.60
N SER A 296 21.20 -0.44 -12.26
CA SER A 296 22.59 -0.72 -12.57
C SER A 296 23.55 -0.07 -11.54
N TYR A 297 24.82 -0.45 -11.61
CA TYR A 297 25.88 0.16 -10.79
C TYR A 297 26.11 1.67 -11.09
N MET A 298 25.55 2.19 -12.19
CA MET A 298 25.63 3.61 -12.57
C MET A 298 24.64 4.48 -11.78
N ALA A 299 23.59 3.87 -11.24
CA ALA A 299 22.59 4.57 -10.47
C ALA A 299 23.07 4.90 -9.05
N PRO A 300 22.50 5.92 -8.39
CA PRO A 300 22.69 6.13 -6.97
C PRO A 300 22.35 4.87 -6.15
N LYS A 301 23.00 4.66 -5.04
CA LYS A 301 22.66 3.55 -4.13
C LYS A 301 21.24 3.70 -3.60
N ARG A 302 20.61 2.58 -3.24
CA ARG A 302 19.32 2.57 -2.53
C ARG A 302 19.45 3.35 -1.21
N VAL A 303 18.39 4.06 -0.86
CA VAL A 303 18.29 4.74 0.43
C VAL A 303 18.12 3.71 1.55
N ASP A 304 18.96 3.79 2.57
CA ASP A 304 18.95 2.89 3.72
C ASP A 304 18.13 3.46 4.87
N ASN A 305 17.67 2.58 5.75
CA ASN A 305 16.95 2.93 7.01
C ASN A 305 15.79 3.92 6.82
N PHE A 306 15.10 3.85 5.67
CA PHE A 306 13.91 4.67 5.44
C PHE A 306 12.79 4.26 6.40
N LYS A 307 12.36 5.21 7.22
CA LYS A 307 11.38 4.94 8.30
C LYS A 307 10.53 6.15 8.63
N VAL A 308 9.42 5.88 9.28
CA VAL A 308 8.61 6.88 9.98
C VAL A 308 9.29 7.22 11.30
N ASP A 309 9.65 8.48 11.50
CA ASP A 309 10.23 8.99 12.73
C ASP A 309 9.16 9.40 13.74
N SER A 310 8.19 10.21 13.28
CA SER A 310 7.06 10.65 14.10
C SER A 310 5.79 10.78 13.26
N VAL A 311 4.64 10.68 13.92
CA VAL A 311 3.32 10.71 13.33
C VAL A 311 2.45 11.72 14.09
N GLY A 312 1.99 12.73 13.38
CA GLY A 312 0.99 13.69 13.88
C GLY A 312 -0.42 13.34 13.38
N VAL A 313 -1.38 14.18 13.70
CA VAL A 313 -2.76 14.09 13.22
C VAL A 313 -2.84 14.33 11.72
N ASN A 314 -2.08 15.30 11.24
CA ASN A 314 -2.08 15.77 9.85
C ASN A 314 -0.67 15.85 9.25
N SER A 315 0.30 15.19 9.85
CA SER A 315 1.69 15.17 9.38
C SER A 315 2.39 13.87 9.69
N VAL A 316 3.39 13.55 8.88
CA VAL A 316 4.29 12.42 9.08
C VAL A 316 5.72 12.90 8.84
N LYS A 317 6.61 12.67 9.79
CA LYS A 317 8.05 12.89 9.61
C LYS A 317 8.71 11.57 9.21
N LEU A 318 9.40 11.61 8.09
CA LEU A 318 10.17 10.53 7.53
C LEU A 318 11.66 10.81 7.69
N THR A 319 12.45 9.79 7.99
CA THR A 319 13.91 9.88 8.08
C THR A 319 14.56 8.69 7.38
N TRP A 320 15.79 8.86 6.97
CA TRP A 320 16.58 7.82 6.29
C TRP A 320 18.08 8.04 6.51
N GLU A 321 18.87 7.08 6.08
CA GLU A 321 20.33 7.16 6.08
C GLU A 321 20.83 7.23 4.64
N TYR A 322 21.60 8.26 4.36
CA TYR A 322 22.31 8.46 3.11
C TYR A 322 23.43 9.47 3.29
N GLU A 323 24.50 9.33 2.51
CA GLU A 323 25.56 10.35 2.47
C GLU A 323 25.00 11.62 1.81
N ILE A 324 24.99 12.73 2.56
CA ILE A 324 24.55 14.03 2.04
C ILE A 324 25.59 14.55 1.04
N ARG A 325 25.16 14.81 -0.18
CA ARG A 325 25.99 15.28 -1.28
C ARG A 325 25.26 16.34 -2.09
N ASP A 326 25.97 17.35 -2.57
CA ASP A 326 25.38 18.45 -3.36
C ASP A 326 24.75 17.98 -4.68
N ASP A 327 25.20 16.87 -5.24
CA ASP A 327 24.71 16.30 -6.48
C ASP A 327 23.54 15.31 -6.30
N ILE A 328 23.11 15.05 -5.07
CA ILE A 328 22.00 14.16 -4.74
C ILE A 328 20.84 14.93 -4.13
N TYR A 329 19.63 14.53 -4.46
CA TYR A 329 18.40 14.85 -3.74
C TYR A 329 17.50 13.62 -3.68
N PHE A 330 16.44 13.69 -2.89
CA PHE A 330 15.52 12.57 -2.66
C PHE A 330 14.14 12.93 -3.19
N GLU A 331 13.50 12.01 -3.86
CA GLU A 331 12.08 12.07 -4.25
C GLU A 331 11.26 11.20 -3.32
N ILE A 332 10.27 11.78 -2.67
CA ILE A 332 9.40 11.11 -1.72
C ILE A 332 8.03 10.89 -2.38
N TYR A 333 7.54 9.66 -2.31
CA TYR A 333 6.28 9.22 -2.89
C TYR A 333 5.32 8.77 -1.82
N ARG A 334 4.04 9.13 -1.96
CA ARG A 334 2.95 8.79 -1.05
C ARG A 334 1.78 8.21 -1.80
N SER A 335 1.15 7.19 -1.21
CA SER A 335 -0.12 6.64 -1.67
C SER A 335 -1.00 6.23 -0.50
N THR A 336 -2.32 6.26 -0.70
CA THR A 336 -3.30 5.63 0.20
C THR A 336 -3.63 4.19 -0.21
N LYS A 337 -3.10 3.74 -1.35
CA LYS A 337 -3.32 2.40 -1.92
C LYS A 337 -2.10 1.52 -1.71
N ASP A 338 -2.33 0.23 -1.55
CA ASP A 338 -1.25 -0.75 -1.57
C ASP A 338 -0.78 -1.00 -3.02
N LYS A 339 0.54 -1.19 -3.22
CA LYS A 339 1.15 -1.44 -4.53
C LYS A 339 0.77 -0.39 -5.60
N ASP A 340 0.82 0.88 -5.24
CA ASP A 340 0.51 1.98 -6.15
C ASP A 340 1.74 2.42 -6.94
N SER A 341 1.48 3.20 -7.99
CA SER A 341 2.52 3.80 -8.81
C SER A 341 3.32 4.87 -8.06
N CYS A 342 4.60 4.98 -8.40
CA CYS A 342 5.47 6.06 -7.92
C CYS A 342 5.93 6.88 -9.13
N ASN A 343 5.26 7.98 -9.38
CA ASN A 343 5.51 8.91 -10.48
C ASN A 343 5.17 10.34 -10.06
N GLU A 344 5.14 11.28 -11.01
CA GLU A 344 4.86 12.70 -10.72
C GLU A 344 3.54 12.95 -9.97
N ARG A 345 2.54 12.08 -10.13
CA ARG A 345 1.23 12.22 -9.44
C ARG A 345 1.28 11.83 -7.97
N THR A 346 2.18 10.93 -7.61
CA THR A 346 2.31 10.41 -6.25
C THR A 346 3.52 10.98 -5.51
N ARG A 347 4.35 11.74 -6.21
CA ARG A 347 5.47 12.45 -5.59
C ARG A 347 4.96 13.63 -4.76
N VAL A 348 5.15 13.55 -3.44
CA VAL A 348 4.69 14.57 -2.49
C VAL A 348 5.75 15.60 -2.14
N GLY A 349 7.00 15.33 -2.46
CA GLY A 349 8.07 16.30 -2.24
C GLY A 349 9.44 15.82 -2.65
N ILE A 350 10.38 16.72 -2.50
CA ILE A 350 11.82 16.48 -2.65
C ILE A 350 12.54 16.99 -1.40
N SER A 351 13.66 16.36 -1.06
CA SER A 351 14.52 16.80 0.04
C SER A 351 16.00 16.72 -0.37
N GLY A 352 16.80 17.68 0.08
CA GLY A 352 18.26 17.59 0.02
C GLY A 352 18.86 17.05 1.33
N GLU A 353 18.03 16.84 2.35
CA GLU A 353 18.39 16.41 3.69
C GLU A 353 17.94 14.96 3.94
N ASN A 354 18.38 14.35 5.03
CA ASN A 354 18.00 12.99 5.41
C ASN A 354 16.65 12.92 6.16
N PHE A 355 15.79 13.87 5.95
CA PHE A 355 14.42 13.87 6.48
C PHE A 355 13.45 14.59 5.55
N PHE A 356 12.16 14.28 5.72
CA PHE A 356 11.05 14.99 5.07
C PHE A 356 9.85 15.01 6.02
N ILE A 357 9.14 16.13 6.06
CA ILE A 357 7.88 16.27 6.79
C ILE A 357 6.77 16.46 5.79
N ASP A 358 5.92 15.44 5.68
CA ASP A 358 4.69 15.50 4.90
C ASP A 358 3.59 16.13 5.76
N LYS A 359 2.91 17.14 5.21
CA LYS A 359 1.93 17.97 5.93
C LYS A 359 0.58 17.91 5.23
N ASP A 360 -0.41 18.51 5.87
CA ASP A 360 -1.79 18.64 5.36
C ASP A 360 -2.42 17.28 5.02
N LEU A 361 -2.08 16.28 5.82
CA LEU A 361 -2.63 14.94 5.72
C LEU A 361 -3.98 14.85 6.40
N GLU A 362 -4.81 13.95 5.91
CA GLU A 362 -6.06 13.63 6.58
C GLU A 362 -5.80 12.86 7.89
N SER A 363 -6.55 13.18 8.93
CA SER A 363 -6.51 12.46 10.21
C SER A 363 -6.95 11.00 10.04
N SER A 364 -6.41 10.11 10.87
CA SER A 364 -6.79 8.69 10.93
C SER A 364 -6.76 7.97 9.56
N THR A 365 -5.85 8.38 8.68
CA THR A 365 -5.76 7.90 7.31
C THR A 365 -4.46 7.11 7.09
N ASN A 366 -4.58 6.00 6.34
CA ASN A 366 -3.44 5.15 6.01
C ASN A 366 -2.67 5.70 4.83
N TYR A 367 -1.36 5.81 5.00
CA TYR A 367 -0.43 6.21 3.95
C TYR A 367 0.70 5.20 3.79
N ASN A 368 1.11 5.02 2.55
CA ASN A 368 2.30 4.27 2.17
C ASN A 368 3.32 5.24 1.62
N TYR A 369 4.57 5.14 2.07
CA TYR A 369 5.67 5.97 1.59
C TYR A 369 6.80 5.12 1.06
N THR A 370 7.43 5.58 0.01
CA THR A 370 8.75 5.13 -0.45
C THR A 370 9.57 6.31 -0.95
N ILE A 371 10.86 6.09 -1.16
CA ILE A 371 11.82 7.15 -1.49
C ILE A 371 12.85 6.65 -2.50
N ARG A 372 13.35 7.54 -3.34
CA ARG A 372 14.50 7.33 -4.23
C ARG A 372 15.49 8.48 -4.09
N ALA A 373 16.78 8.16 -4.11
CA ALA A 373 17.84 9.16 -4.35
C ALA A 373 17.94 9.45 -5.85
N VAL A 374 18.20 10.70 -6.21
CA VAL A 374 18.31 11.16 -7.58
C VAL A 374 19.59 11.96 -7.77
N ASN A 375 20.38 11.62 -8.77
CA ASN A 375 21.57 12.38 -9.12
C ASN A 375 21.18 13.58 -10.03
N LYS A 376 21.47 14.80 -9.58
CA LYS A 376 21.09 16.05 -10.27
C LYS A 376 21.72 16.19 -11.67
N LYS A 377 22.91 15.62 -11.88
CA LYS A 377 23.67 15.78 -13.13
C LYS A 377 23.23 14.79 -14.20
N THR A 378 23.00 13.53 -13.80
CA THR A 378 22.67 12.45 -14.72
C THR A 378 21.17 12.21 -14.83
N GLY A 379 20.40 12.61 -13.81
CA GLY A 379 18.97 12.29 -13.69
C GLY A 379 18.71 10.83 -13.33
N LEU A 380 19.75 10.03 -13.04
CA LEU A 380 19.57 8.64 -12.64
C LEU A 380 19.00 8.55 -11.23
N LYS A 381 18.14 7.57 -11.02
CA LYS A 381 17.43 7.34 -9.77
C LYS A 381 17.90 6.03 -9.13
N SER A 382 17.97 6.00 -7.83
CA SER A 382 18.22 4.75 -7.09
C SER A 382 17.06 3.75 -7.23
N PRO A 383 17.25 2.46 -6.91
CA PRO A 383 16.14 1.58 -6.54
C PRO A 383 15.28 2.19 -5.43
N PHE A 384 14.01 1.79 -5.34
CA PHE A 384 13.10 2.26 -4.30
C PHE A 384 13.48 1.70 -2.93
N ALA A 385 13.43 2.52 -1.90
CA ALA A 385 13.50 2.00 -0.54
C ALA A 385 12.26 1.15 -0.20
N PRO A 386 12.36 0.20 0.73
CA PRO A 386 11.20 -0.56 1.19
C PRO A 386 10.06 0.36 1.62
N THR A 387 8.85 0.04 1.19
CA THR A 387 7.64 0.81 1.53
C THR A 387 7.39 0.79 3.03
N VAL A 388 7.26 1.96 3.64
CA VAL A 388 6.79 2.12 5.01
C VAL A 388 5.31 2.49 5.02
N LYS A 389 4.57 1.90 5.96
CA LYS A 389 3.13 2.13 6.14
C LYS A 389 2.91 2.85 7.46
N VAL A 390 2.01 3.82 7.44
CA VAL A 390 1.68 4.62 8.62
C VAL A 390 0.22 5.03 8.58
N ARG A 391 -0.38 5.17 9.75
CA ARG A 391 -1.67 5.83 9.90
C ARG A 391 -1.47 7.12 10.68
N THR A 392 -1.99 8.23 10.16
CA THR A 392 -2.01 9.51 10.87
C THR A 392 -2.82 9.40 12.16
N GLY A 393 -2.51 10.24 13.14
CA GLY A 393 -3.22 10.31 14.40
C GLY A 393 -4.69 10.67 14.21
N LEU A 394 -5.50 10.34 15.21
CA LEU A 394 -6.86 10.82 15.28
C LEU A 394 -6.87 12.28 15.68
N ASP A 395 -7.68 13.07 15.00
CA ASP A 395 -8.06 14.36 15.55
C ASP A 395 -8.85 14.14 16.86
N ARG A 396 -8.57 14.96 17.87
CA ARG A 396 -9.21 14.76 19.18
C ARG A 396 -10.71 15.07 19.05
N GLY A 397 -11.57 14.13 19.55
CA GLY A 397 -13.01 14.19 19.30
C GLY A 397 -13.49 13.34 18.14
N GLU A 398 -12.62 12.97 17.25
CA GLU A 398 -12.86 11.93 16.26
C GLU A 398 -12.41 10.57 16.79
N PHE A 399 -13.15 9.56 16.42
CA PHE A 399 -12.88 8.16 16.70
C PHE A 399 -12.93 7.38 15.40
N PHE A 400 -12.20 6.27 15.33
CA PHE A 400 -12.39 5.36 14.22
C PHE A 400 -12.65 3.94 14.71
N LYS A 401 -13.25 3.15 13.87
CA LYS A 401 -13.49 1.74 14.14
C LYS A 401 -13.44 0.90 12.88
N PHE A 402 -12.69 -0.21 12.97
CA PHE A 402 -12.79 -1.28 11.98
C PHE A 402 -13.83 -2.30 12.44
N ILE A 403 -14.78 -2.58 11.58
CA ILE A 403 -15.79 -3.61 11.82
C ILE A 403 -15.61 -4.66 10.72
N PHE A 404 -15.37 -5.89 11.13
CA PHE A 404 -15.19 -7.00 10.20
C PHE A 404 -16.51 -7.69 9.91
N ALA A 405 -16.66 -8.19 8.69
CA ALA A 405 -17.84 -8.92 8.28
C ALA A 405 -18.14 -10.11 9.21
N SER A 406 -19.40 -10.31 9.53
CA SER A 406 -19.90 -11.38 10.40
C SER A 406 -19.77 -12.74 9.72
N LYS A 407 -19.10 -13.70 10.35
CA LYS A 407 -18.77 -15.00 9.74
C LYS A 407 -19.98 -15.74 9.19
N ASN A 408 -20.98 -15.96 10.04
CA ASN A 408 -22.11 -16.83 9.72
C ASN A 408 -23.17 -16.17 8.83
N GLU A 409 -23.07 -14.86 8.62
CA GLU A 409 -23.99 -14.06 7.84
C GLU A 409 -23.32 -13.41 6.62
N THR A 410 -22.13 -13.91 6.24
CA THR A 410 -21.39 -13.47 5.07
C THR A 410 -21.10 -14.67 4.18
N GLY A 411 -21.52 -14.57 2.93
CA GLY A 411 -21.40 -15.63 1.94
C GLY A 411 -21.83 -15.13 0.58
N TYR A 412 -22.11 -16.04 -0.34
CA TYR A 412 -22.70 -15.70 -1.63
C TYR A 412 -23.89 -16.58 -1.94
N VAL A 413 -24.81 -16.05 -2.73
CA VAL A 413 -25.98 -16.77 -3.25
C VAL A 413 -25.84 -16.91 -4.77
N GLY A 414 -26.10 -18.11 -5.30
CA GLY A 414 -26.03 -18.41 -6.72
C GLY A 414 -27.42 -18.79 -7.25
N GLN A 415 -27.76 -18.28 -8.43
CA GLN A 415 -29.05 -18.45 -9.07
C GLN A 415 -29.39 -19.94 -9.33
N PHE A 416 -28.40 -20.72 -9.79
CA PHE A 416 -28.59 -22.14 -10.14
C PHE A 416 -28.10 -23.10 -9.03
N THR A 417 -27.64 -22.55 -7.90
CA THR A 417 -27.12 -23.34 -6.76
C THR A 417 -27.95 -23.13 -5.51
N LYS A 418 -29.22 -22.86 -5.63
CA LYS A 418 -30.14 -22.46 -4.52
C LYS A 418 -30.07 -23.40 -3.31
N GLU A 419 -30.08 -24.70 -3.51
CA GLU A 419 -29.99 -25.70 -2.43
C GLU A 419 -28.63 -25.71 -1.70
N GLN A 420 -27.58 -25.19 -2.33
CA GLN A 420 -26.22 -25.14 -1.78
C GLN A 420 -25.87 -23.78 -1.15
N ASN A 421 -26.68 -22.75 -1.38
CA ASN A 421 -26.36 -21.39 -0.96
C ASN A 421 -26.05 -21.29 0.54
N ARG A 422 -26.78 -21.98 1.39
CA ARG A 422 -26.52 -22.00 2.82
C ARG A 422 -25.11 -22.48 3.18
N ALA A 423 -24.54 -23.41 2.41
CA ALA A 423 -23.19 -23.93 2.61
C ALA A 423 -22.10 -22.93 2.15
N HIS A 424 -22.48 -21.90 1.40
CA HIS A 424 -21.53 -20.87 0.98
C HIS A 424 -21.24 -19.84 2.07
N PHE A 425 -22.07 -19.74 3.10
CA PHE A 425 -21.89 -18.80 4.20
C PHE A 425 -20.83 -19.30 5.20
N GLY A 426 -19.99 -18.38 5.67
CA GLY A 426 -18.84 -18.71 6.52
C GLY A 426 -17.70 -19.45 5.82
N ASN A 427 -17.71 -19.52 4.50
CA ASN A 427 -16.71 -20.19 3.67
C ASN A 427 -15.55 -19.23 3.29
N ASN A 428 -14.52 -19.76 2.63
CA ASN A 428 -13.27 -19.02 2.33
C ASN A 428 -13.38 -17.99 1.20
N SER A 429 -14.47 -17.95 0.46
CA SER A 429 -14.55 -17.16 -0.75
C SER A 429 -15.96 -16.69 -1.04
N LEU A 430 -16.04 -15.47 -1.58
CA LEU A 430 -17.24 -14.93 -2.20
C LEU A 430 -17.07 -15.03 -3.71
N PHE A 431 -18.06 -15.55 -4.41
CA PHE A 431 -18.12 -15.52 -5.85
C PHE A 431 -19.15 -14.47 -6.31
N VAL A 432 -18.74 -13.51 -7.14
CA VAL A 432 -19.58 -12.41 -7.58
C VAL A 432 -19.50 -12.22 -9.08
N GLY A 433 -20.64 -12.10 -9.73
CA GLY A 433 -20.77 -11.96 -11.18
C GLY A 433 -21.60 -13.09 -11.78
N VAL A 434 -21.30 -13.58 -12.98
CA VAL A 434 -22.09 -14.60 -13.69
C VAL A 434 -21.23 -15.74 -14.20
N ASN A 435 -21.77 -16.95 -14.13
CA ASN A 435 -21.12 -18.17 -14.62
C ASN A 435 -22.17 -19.12 -15.21
N LYS A 436 -21.83 -19.82 -16.28
CA LYS A 436 -22.74 -20.71 -16.98
C LYS A 436 -23.33 -21.82 -16.10
N SER A 437 -22.55 -22.33 -15.13
CA SER A 437 -22.99 -23.40 -14.23
C SER A 437 -23.66 -22.91 -12.94
N LYS A 438 -23.36 -21.69 -12.48
CA LYS A 438 -23.88 -21.15 -11.22
C LYS A 438 -24.99 -20.11 -11.44
N GLY A 439 -25.14 -19.61 -12.66
CA GLY A 439 -25.97 -18.45 -12.95
C GLY A 439 -25.35 -17.16 -12.40
N ILE A 440 -26.19 -16.22 -12.03
CA ILE A 440 -25.80 -14.99 -11.32
C ILE A 440 -25.37 -15.36 -9.90
N CYS A 441 -24.31 -14.75 -9.43
CA CYS A 441 -23.80 -14.91 -8.07
C CYS A 441 -23.62 -13.53 -7.43
N ASP A 442 -24.30 -13.31 -6.31
CA ASP A 442 -24.21 -12.10 -5.51
C ASP A 442 -23.63 -12.40 -4.12
N ALA A 443 -22.73 -11.56 -3.64
CA ALA A 443 -22.24 -11.68 -2.28
C ALA A 443 -23.18 -10.96 -1.30
N VAL A 444 -23.42 -11.58 -0.18
CA VAL A 444 -24.11 -11.02 0.99
C VAL A 444 -23.07 -10.81 2.08
N ILE A 445 -22.92 -9.58 2.54
CA ILE A 445 -21.90 -9.21 3.52
C ILE A 445 -22.55 -8.44 4.65
N THR A 446 -22.51 -9.01 5.84
CA THR A 446 -23.18 -8.47 7.03
C THR A 446 -22.16 -7.96 8.04
N PHE A 447 -22.45 -6.82 8.65
CA PHE A 447 -21.66 -6.23 9.73
C PHE A 447 -22.50 -6.09 11.00
N ASP A 448 -21.94 -6.54 12.12
CA ASP A 448 -22.50 -6.27 13.46
C ASP A 448 -22.04 -4.88 13.92
N LEU A 449 -22.97 -3.95 14.00
CA LEU A 449 -22.76 -2.56 14.43
C LEU A 449 -23.07 -2.34 15.91
N SER A 450 -23.43 -3.37 16.67
CA SER A 450 -23.83 -3.25 18.07
C SER A 450 -22.76 -2.63 18.97
N SER A 451 -21.51 -2.74 18.55
CA SER A 451 -20.36 -2.14 19.24
C SER A 451 -20.15 -0.65 18.96
N MET A 452 -20.93 -0.05 18.05
CA MET A 452 -20.90 1.39 17.79
C MET A 452 -21.72 2.14 18.83
N PRO A 453 -21.23 3.33 19.29
CA PRO A 453 -22.06 4.20 20.13
C PRO A 453 -23.33 4.65 19.39
N LYS A 454 -24.47 4.63 20.09
CA LYS A 454 -25.74 5.07 19.49
C LYS A 454 -25.77 6.56 19.15
N ASP A 455 -25.00 7.36 19.88
CA ASP A 455 -24.82 8.80 19.64
C ASP A 455 -23.66 9.12 18.66
N ALA A 456 -23.08 8.12 18.02
CA ALA A 456 -22.04 8.32 17.03
C ALA A 456 -22.59 9.11 15.83
N ILE A 457 -21.80 10.02 15.33
CA ILE A 457 -22.03 10.79 14.08
C ILE A 457 -20.93 10.40 13.11
N ILE A 458 -21.27 9.67 12.06
CA ILE A 458 -20.30 9.20 11.07
C ILE A 458 -19.79 10.41 10.26
N LYS A 459 -18.47 10.56 10.19
CA LYS A 459 -17.79 11.59 9.38
C LYS A 459 -17.33 11.07 8.04
N SER A 460 -16.87 9.81 8.00
CA SER A 460 -16.55 9.11 6.77
C SER A 460 -16.61 7.59 7.01
N ALA A 461 -16.86 6.84 5.96
CA ALA A 461 -16.80 5.39 5.98
C ALA A 461 -16.24 4.85 4.67
N ARG A 462 -15.55 3.71 4.75
CA ARG A 462 -15.07 2.94 3.60
C ARG A 462 -15.36 1.47 3.80
N PHE A 463 -15.88 0.83 2.75
CA PHE A 463 -16.05 -0.61 2.69
C PHE A 463 -14.87 -1.21 1.94
N TYR A 464 -14.08 -2.07 2.59
CA TYR A 464 -12.92 -2.73 2.01
C TYR A 464 -13.19 -4.19 1.69
N ILE A 465 -12.70 -4.62 0.51
CA ILE A 465 -12.75 -6.02 0.07
C ILE A 465 -11.46 -6.40 -0.68
N TYR A 466 -11.11 -7.68 -0.62
CA TYR A 466 -9.88 -8.19 -1.21
C TYR A 466 -10.17 -9.18 -2.36
N PRO A 467 -10.03 -8.79 -3.62
CA PRO A 467 -10.14 -9.69 -4.75
C PRO A 467 -8.97 -10.67 -4.79
N MET A 468 -9.25 -11.96 -4.85
CA MET A 468 -8.23 -13.01 -4.87
C MET A 468 -7.88 -13.44 -6.27
N ASN A 469 -8.84 -14.03 -6.93
CA ASN A 469 -8.71 -14.65 -8.24
C ASN A 469 -9.96 -14.52 -9.06
N ARG A 470 -9.75 -14.64 -10.33
CA ARG A 470 -10.79 -14.92 -11.29
C ARG A 470 -11.07 -16.42 -11.32
N VAL A 471 -12.31 -16.79 -11.34
CA VAL A 471 -12.73 -18.19 -11.38
C VAL A 471 -13.05 -18.61 -12.81
N GLY A 472 -12.46 -19.73 -13.21
CA GLY A 472 -12.47 -20.13 -14.60
C GLY A 472 -11.55 -19.23 -15.45
N ALA A 473 -10.89 -19.79 -16.40
CA ALA A 473 -9.84 -19.10 -17.14
C ALA A 473 -10.33 -18.04 -18.15
N LYS A 474 -11.63 -17.75 -18.20
CA LYS A 474 -12.25 -16.92 -19.21
C LYS A 474 -12.98 -15.75 -18.56
N ILE A 475 -12.21 -14.79 -18.06
CA ILE A 475 -12.80 -13.63 -17.42
C ILE A 475 -12.92 -12.50 -18.43
N GLU A 476 -14.17 -12.03 -18.58
CA GLU A 476 -14.43 -10.80 -19.30
C GLU A 476 -13.85 -9.60 -18.55
N LYS A 477 -13.37 -8.64 -19.30
CA LYS A 477 -12.74 -7.42 -18.79
C LYS A 477 -13.72 -6.28 -18.63
N TYR A 478 -14.91 -6.45 -19.14
CA TYR A 478 -15.96 -5.45 -19.14
C TYR A 478 -17.04 -5.84 -18.15
N GLY A 479 -17.48 -4.91 -17.37
CA GLY A 479 -18.46 -5.08 -16.33
C GLY A 479 -18.18 -4.16 -15.17
N GLU A 480 -19.12 -4.06 -14.27
CA GLU A 480 -19.08 -3.22 -13.11
C GLU A 480 -19.48 -4.02 -11.88
N TRP A 481 -18.83 -3.73 -10.76
CA TRP A 481 -19.15 -4.27 -9.45
C TRP A 481 -19.77 -3.17 -8.61
N ASN A 482 -20.96 -3.42 -8.09
CA ASN A 482 -21.77 -2.50 -7.33
C ASN A 482 -21.89 -2.99 -5.89
N LEU A 483 -21.77 -2.08 -4.93
CA LEU A 483 -22.02 -2.35 -3.53
C LEU A 483 -23.32 -1.65 -3.13
N SER A 484 -24.32 -2.39 -2.70
CA SER A 484 -25.61 -1.85 -2.28
C SER A 484 -25.82 -2.08 -0.78
N LEU A 485 -26.21 -1.03 -0.06
CA LEU A 485 -26.74 -1.17 1.31
C LEU A 485 -28.20 -1.60 1.23
N LEU A 486 -28.53 -2.78 1.71
CA LEU A 486 -29.88 -3.32 1.63
C LEU A 486 -30.77 -2.85 2.78
N ASP A 487 -32.06 -2.68 2.47
CA ASP A 487 -33.09 -2.53 3.49
C ASP A 487 -33.40 -3.89 4.10
N GLN A 488 -32.97 -4.10 5.34
CA GLN A 488 -33.08 -5.37 6.05
C GLN A 488 -34.54 -5.86 6.20
N ASP A 489 -35.51 -4.94 6.24
CA ASP A 489 -36.92 -5.27 6.38
C ASP A 489 -37.51 -5.93 5.14
N THR A 490 -36.79 -5.87 4.01
CA THR A 490 -37.18 -6.50 2.74
C THR A 490 -36.51 -7.86 2.53
N ILE A 491 -35.61 -8.29 3.39
CA ILE A 491 -34.86 -9.55 3.27
C ILE A 491 -35.58 -10.64 4.05
N THR A 492 -36.13 -11.61 3.39
CA THR A 492 -36.82 -12.75 4.02
C THR A 492 -35.84 -13.82 4.48
N GLU A 493 -34.77 -14.07 3.72
CA GLU A 493 -33.73 -15.03 4.06
C GLU A 493 -32.39 -14.63 3.39
N LEU A 494 -31.32 -14.54 4.20
CA LEU A 494 -29.99 -14.15 3.71
C LEU A 494 -29.34 -15.17 2.74
N THR A 495 -29.74 -16.43 2.82
CA THR A 495 -29.18 -17.53 2.03
C THR A 495 -30.01 -17.85 0.77
N ASP A 496 -31.10 -17.14 0.54
CA ASP A 496 -31.94 -17.30 -0.63
C ASP A 496 -31.59 -16.30 -1.73
N PHE A 497 -31.35 -16.79 -2.96
CA PHE A 497 -30.97 -15.95 -4.09
C PHE A 497 -32.08 -14.94 -4.46
N ASP A 498 -33.33 -15.41 -4.54
CA ASP A 498 -34.43 -14.56 -4.96
C ASP A 498 -34.74 -13.49 -3.88
N ALA A 499 -34.61 -13.85 -2.62
CA ALA A 499 -34.76 -12.90 -1.51
C ALA A 499 -33.69 -11.78 -1.54
N ILE A 500 -32.46 -12.12 -1.87
CA ILE A 500 -31.35 -11.14 -1.96
C ILE A 500 -31.45 -10.32 -3.24
N GLU A 501 -31.72 -10.93 -4.39
CA GLU A 501 -31.85 -10.21 -5.67
C GLU A 501 -33.01 -9.21 -5.65
N ASN A 502 -34.13 -9.57 -5.03
CA ASN A 502 -35.33 -8.73 -4.92
C ASN A 502 -35.31 -7.78 -3.71
N ALA A 503 -34.34 -7.91 -2.80
CA ALA A 503 -34.21 -7.02 -1.66
C ALA A 503 -34.00 -5.57 -2.10
N LYS A 504 -34.75 -4.66 -1.49
CA LYS A 504 -34.65 -3.23 -1.80
C LYS A 504 -33.30 -2.68 -1.33
N ALA A 505 -32.57 -2.04 -2.22
CA ALA A 505 -31.41 -1.24 -1.83
C ALA A 505 -31.87 0.10 -1.24
N LYS A 506 -31.32 0.48 -0.10
CA LYS A 506 -31.44 1.85 0.42
C LYS A 506 -30.63 2.81 -0.45
N ASP A 507 -29.43 2.40 -0.83
CA ASP A 507 -28.59 3.11 -1.78
C ASP A 507 -27.50 2.19 -2.38
N VAL A 508 -26.89 2.62 -3.50
CA VAL A 508 -25.70 2.03 -4.08
C VAL A 508 -24.49 2.84 -3.63
N ILE A 509 -23.62 2.23 -2.83
CA ILE A 509 -22.54 2.89 -2.14
C ILE A 509 -21.42 3.30 -3.11
N GLY A 510 -21.10 4.56 -3.12
CA GLY A 510 -20.03 5.14 -3.91
C GLY A 510 -20.23 4.96 -5.41
N ARG A 511 -19.12 4.84 -6.15
CA ARG A 511 -19.16 4.59 -7.60
C ARG A 511 -18.88 3.13 -7.90
N PRO A 512 -19.59 2.54 -8.88
CA PRO A 512 -19.26 1.20 -9.37
C PRO A 512 -17.78 1.06 -9.73
N ILE A 513 -17.17 -0.05 -9.33
CA ILE A 513 -15.80 -0.35 -9.71
C ILE A 513 -15.83 -1.13 -11.02
N LYS A 514 -15.27 -0.54 -12.07
CA LYS A 514 -15.15 -1.22 -13.37
C LYS A 514 -14.15 -2.37 -13.30
N SER A 515 -14.37 -3.42 -14.09
CA SER A 515 -13.47 -4.59 -14.16
C SER A 515 -12.01 -4.23 -14.34
N GLN A 516 -11.72 -3.20 -15.13
CA GLN A 516 -10.37 -2.71 -15.37
C GLN A 516 -9.70 -2.13 -14.13
N LYS A 517 -10.49 -1.62 -13.17
CA LYS A 517 -10.02 -0.98 -11.93
C LYS A 517 -10.10 -1.89 -10.72
N LEU A 518 -10.81 -3.02 -10.84
CA LEU A 518 -10.87 -4.02 -9.77
C LEU A 518 -9.56 -4.82 -9.74
N THR A 519 -8.64 -4.39 -8.89
CA THR A 519 -7.29 -4.91 -8.86
C THR A 519 -7.18 -6.11 -7.93
N GLN A 520 -6.74 -7.25 -8.45
CA GLN A 520 -6.48 -8.47 -7.68
C GLN A 520 -5.25 -8.33 -6.78
N GLY A 521 -5.28 -9.04 -5.65
CA GLY A 521 -4.14 -9.11 -4.75
C GLY A 521 -3.84 -7.85 -3.97
N ILE A 522 -4.75 -6.86 -3.98
CA ILE A 522 -4.72 -5.67 -3.15
C ILE A 522 -6.12 -5.37 -2.61
N TRP A 523 -6.17 -4.56 -1.56
CA TRP A 523 -7.42 -4.03 -1.06
C TRP A 523 -8.06 -3.08 -2.07
N ASN A 524 -9.35 -3.30 -2.37
CA ASN A 524 -10.22 -2.36 -3.07
C ASN A 524 -11.26 -1.84 -2.09
N PHE A 525 -11.80 -0.64 -2.32
CA PHE A 525 -12.79 -0.06 -1.42
C PHE A 525 -13.82 0.80 -2.15
N TRP A 526 -15.01 0.87 -1.56
CA TRP A 526 -16.05 1.86 -1.86
C TRP A 526 -16.04 2.90 -0.74
N GLU A 527 -16.02 4.17 -1.13
CA GLU A 527 -16.07 5.30 -0.20
C GLU A 527 -17.49 5.81 -0.11
N PHE A 528 -17.96 6.06 1.09
CA PHE A 528 -19.30 6.55 1.36
C PHE A 528 -19.37 8.06 1.21
N SER A 529 -20.38 8.57 0.50
CA SER A 529 -20.77 9.97 0.52
C SER A 529 -21.39 10.36 1.88
N GLU A 530 -21.62 11.64 2.11
CA GLU A 530 -22.29 12.12 3.33
C GLU A 530 -23.70 11.52 3.48
N GLN A 531 -24.45 11.40 2.39
CA GLN A 531 -25.77 10.80 2.39
C GLN A 531 -25.71 9.31 2.76
N GLU A 532 -24.80 8.56 2.16
CA GLU A 532 -24.60 7.14 2.45
C GLU A 532 -24.08 6.91 3.88
N CYS A 533 -23.24 7.82 4.41
CA CYS A 533 -22.86 7.83 5.82
C CYS A 533 -24.07 8.01 6.75
N SER A 534 -25.03 8.85 6.37
CA SER A 534 -26.28 9.04 7.13
C SER A 534 -27.15 7.79 7.12
N LEU A 535 -27.24 7.08 6.00
CA LEU A 535 -27.93 5.78 5.93
C LEU A 535 -27.25 4.71 6.78
N LEU A 536 -25.91 4.65 6.76
CA LEU A 536 -25.15 3.74 7.60
C LEU A 536 -25.35 4.06 9.10
N GLN A 537 -25.50 5.34 9.43
CA GLN A 537 -25.79 5.79 10.80
C GLN A 537 -27.18 5.32 11.30
N GLU A 538 -28.18 5.25 10.42
CA GLU A 538 -29.46 4.62 10.76
C GLU A 538 -29.30 3.14 11.11
N GLU A 539 -28.43 2.43 10.40
CA GLU A 539 -28.14 1.02 10.66
C GLU A 539 -27.44 0.80 12.01
N ILE A 540 -26.70 1.79 12.53
CA ILE A 540 -26.14 1.76 13.90
C ILE A 540 -27.26 1.66 14.92
N GLN A 541 -28.39 2.32 14.71
CA GLN A 541 -29.55 2.23 15.62
C GLN A 541 -30.14 0.81 15.63
N ARG A 542 -30.15 0.15 14.46
CA ARG A 542 -30.59 -1.25 14.30
C ARG A 542 -29.55 -2.25 14.80
N GLY A 543 -28.28 -1.87 14.88
CA GLY A 543 -27.16 -2.68 15.35
C GLY A 543 -26.56 -3.60 14.27
N LYS A 544 -26.99 -3.51 13.02
CA LYS A 544 -26.58 -4.39 11.92
C LYS A 544 -26.68 -3.66 10.58
N ALA A 545 -25.77 -3.96 9.64
CA ALA A 545 -25.88 -3.52 8.26
C ALA A 545 -25.67 -4.71 7.30
N VAL A 546 -26.45 -4.80 6.26
CA VAL A 546 -26.39 -5.85 5.24
C VAL A 546 -26.10 -5.24 3.89
N PHE A 547 -25.06 -5.73 3.24
CA PHE A 547 -24.64 -5.28 1.89
C PHE A 547 -24.77 -6.41 0.89
N ARG A 548 -25.19 -6.07 -0.32
CA ARG A 548 -25.05 -6.92 -1.50
C ARG A 548 -23.94 -6.36 -2.36
N LEU A 549 -22.99 -7.22 -2.72
CA LEU A 549 -22.03 -6.95 -3.79
C LEU A 549 -22.46 -7.76 -4.99
N ASP A 550 -22.83 -7.07 -6.04
CA ASP A 550 -23.22 -7.64 -7.31
C ASP A 550 -22.24 -7.26 -8.43
N GLY A 551 -22.19 -8.08 -9.46
CA GLY A 551 -21.31 -7.92 -10.61
C GLY A 551 -22.07 -8.06 -11.91
N PRO A 552 -21.36 -8.34 -13.02
CA PRO A 552 -21.99 -8.59 -14.32
C PRO A 552 -23.01 -9.71 -14.26
N LYS A 553 -24.19 -9.49 -14.84
CA LYS A 553 -25.32 -10.45 -14.86
C LYS A 553 -25.46 -11.20 -16.18
N THR A 554 -24.70 -10.78 -17.20
CA THR A 554 -24.75 -11.40 -18.54
C THR A 554 -23.36 -11.88 -18.94
N LEU A 555 -23.29 -13.07 -19.53
CA LEU A 555 -22.06 -13.58 -20.10
C LEU A 555 -21.80 -12.91 -21.45
N PRO A 556 -20.56 -12.47 -21.70
CA PRO A 556 -20.15 -12.06 -23.03
C PRO A 556 -20.17 -13.23 -24.02
N ASP A 557 -20.33 -12.94 -25.31
CA ASP A 557 -20.39 -13.93 -26.38
C ASP A 557 -19.15 -14.85 -26.33
N GLY A 558 -19.42 -16.16 -26.28
CA GLY A 558 -18.40 -17.21 -26.28
C GLY A 558 -17.65 -17.40 -24.96
N GLU A 559 -18.06 -16.72 -23.87
CA GLU A 559 -17.50 -16.90 -22.53
C GLU A 559 -18.41 -17.75 -21.63
N ASP A 560 -17.79 -18.51 -20.72
CA ASP A 560 -18.51 -19.36 -19.77
C ASP A 560 -18.55 -18.75 -18.36
N SER A 561 -17.75 -17.72 -18.10
CA SER A 561 -17.63 -17.15 -16.76
C SER A 561 -17.14 -15.69 -16.78
N GLN A 562 -17.79 -14.88 -15.98
CA GLN A 562 -17.39 -13.51 -15.61
C GLN A 562 -17.53 -13.37 -14.09
N LEU A 563 -16.85 -14.26 -13.36
CA LEU A 563 -16.85 -14.30 -11.90
C LEU A 563 -15.55 -13.75 -11.32
N MET A 564 -15.69 -12.96 -10.26
CA MET A 564 -14.59 -12.59 -9.36
C MET A 564 -14.70 -13.35 -8.04
N GLN A 565 -13.59 -13.83 -7.55
CA GLN A 565 -13.47 -14.44 -6.22
C GLN A 565 -12.88 -13.43 -5.26
N PHE A 566 -13.59 -13.17 -4.16
CA PHE A 566 -13.10 -12.33 -3.06
C PHE A 566 -12.82 -13.18 -1.82
N ASP A 567 -11.85 -12.75 -1.02
CA ASP A 567 -11.53 -13.38 0.25
C ASP A 567 -12.49 -12.94 1.34
N ILE A 568 -12.91 -13.85 2.20
CA ILE A 568 -13.64 -13.55 3.43
C ILE A 568 -12.84 -13.87 4.70
N GLY A 569 -11.59 -14.22 4.54
CA GLY A 569 -10.62 -14.30 5.63
C GLY A 569 -10.79 -15.47 6.59
N TYR A 570 -11.54 -16.52 6.25
CA TYR A 570 -11.70 -17.71 7.06
C TYR A 570 -10.80 -18.84 6.57
N GLY A 571 -9.64 -18.97 7.15
CA GLY A 571 -8.68 -20.03 6.80
C GLY A 571 -8.72 -21.21 7.76
N LYS A 572 -8.19 -22.34 7.31
CA LYS A 572 -8.12 -23.65 8.01
C LYS A 572 -7.36 -23.60 9.34
N PHE A 573 -6.57 -22.55 9.60
CA PHE A 573 -5.65 -22.43 10.73
C PHE A 573 -6.01 -21.35 11.75
N GLY A 574 -7.28 -20.99 11.86
CA GLY A 574 -7.76 -20.04 12.87
C GLY A 574 -7.10 -18.65 12.79
N GLY A 575 -7.72 -17.64 13.18
CA GLY A 575 -7.17 -16.29 13.07
C GLY A 575 -7.35 -15.65 11.71
N GLY A 576 -8.19 -16.20 10.86
CA GLY A 576 -8.54 -15.74 9.53
C GLY A 576 -9.24 -14.40 9.51
N ILE A 577 -8.53 -13.33 9.87
CA ILE A 577 -8.97 -11.96 9.59
C ILE A 577 -8.19 -11.38 8.41
N HIS A 578 -7.27 -12.15 7.84
CA HIS A 578 -6.61 -11.77 6.61
C HIS A 578 -7.67 -11.57 5.53
N TYR A 579 -7.72 -10.37 4.99
CA TYR A 579 -8.54 -10.02 3.84
C TYR A 579 -10.07 -10.14 4.04
N ARG A 580 -10.55 -10.29 5.28
CA ARG A 580 -11.98 -10.25 5.58
C ARG A 580 -12.55 -8.88 5.18
N PRO A 581 -13.70 -8.82 4.51
CA PRO A 581 -14.36 -7.54 4.25
C PRO A 581 -14.54 -6.75 5.53
N MET A 582 -14.30 -5.45 5.48
CA MET A 582 -14.36 -4.59 6.66
C MET A 582 -14.90 -3.20 6.33
N LEU A 583 -15.58 -2.61 7.30
CA LEU A 583 -15.90 -1.20 7.34
C LEU A 583 -14.83 -0.47 8.15
N ASP A 584 -14.27 0.60 7.60
CA ASP A 584 -13.46 1.59 8.31
C ASP A 584 -14.32 2.83 8.49
N ILE A 585 -14.71 3.11 9.73
CA ILE A 585 -15.64 4.18 10.08
C ILE A 585 -14.95 5.20 10.96
N LYS A 586 -14.95 6.46 10.52
CA LYS A 586 -14.55 7.62 11.32
C LYS A 586 -15.80 8.32 11.82
N TYR A 587 -15.89 8.59 13.13
CA TYR A 587 -17.07 9.18 13.76
C TYR A 587 -16.72 10.12 14.90
N THR A 588 -17.67 10.99 15.27
CA THR A 588 -17.61 11.85 16.46
C THR A 588 -18.74 11.47 17.43
N VAL A 589 -18.64 11.97 18.66
CA VAL A 589 -19.72 11.95 19.64
C VAL A 589 -19.98 13.38 20.15
N LYS A 590 -21.05 13.62 20.88
CA LYS A 590 -21.41 14.96 21.39
C LYS A 590 -20.26 15.60 22.18
N GLU A 591 -19.92 16.85 21.84
CA GLU A 591 -18.89 17.66 22.52
C GLU A 591 -19.49 18.55 23.63
N ASN A 592 -18.70 18.76 24.66
CA ASN A 592 -18.96 19.73 25.76
C ASN A 592 -17.88 20.83 25.73
N ILE A 593 -18.18 21.98 26.30
CA ILE A 593 -17.26 23.12 26.32
C ILE A 593 -17.10 23.61 27.77
N ALA A 594 -15.88 23.61 28.29
CA ALA A 594 -15.50 24.31 29.52
C ALA A 594 -14.81 25.64 29.18
N LYS A 595 -15.03 26.65 30.04
CA LYS A 595 -14.44 28.00 29.93
C LYS A 595 -13.74 28.33 31.23
N ILE A 596 -12.49 27.90 31.37
CA ILE A 596 -11.72 27.98 32.61
C ILE A 596 -11.07 29.37 32.73
N LEU A 597 -11.29 30.03 33.86
CA LEU A 597 -10.64 31.29 34.21
C LEU A 597 -9.22 31.03 34.73
N PRO A 598 -8.27 31.95 34.52
CA PRO A 598 -6.95 31.81 35.11
C PRO A 598 -7.04 31.88 36.65
N SER A 599 -6.32 30.99 37.31
CA SER A 599 -6.14 31.04 38.77
C SER A 599 -5.07 32.08 39.19
N SER A 600 -4.19 32.45 38.26
CA SER A 600 -3.17 33.48 38.47
C SER A 600 -2.69 34.06 37.15
N VAL A 601 -2.37 35.34 37.13
CA VAL A 601 -1.68 36.06 36.05
C VAL A 601 -0.62 36.98 36.59
N ALA A 602 0.49 37.15 35.84
CA ALA A 602 1.59 38.05 36.19
C ALA A 602 2.33 38.56 34.93
N THR A 603 3.00 39.69 35.07
CA THR A 603 3.99 40.15 34.11
C THR A 603 5.38 40.06 34.73
N ILE A 604 6.30 39.43 34.04
CA ILE A 604 7.69 39.24 34.50
C ILE A 604 8.62 40.10 33.63
N THR A 605 9.20 41.09 34.26
CA THR A 605 10.20 41.98 33.67
C THR A 605 11.58 41.69 34.29
N LYS A 606 12.62 42.32 33.72
CA LYS A 606 13.97 42.21 34.22
C LYS A 606 14.09 42.69 35.69
N ASP A 607 13.28 43.66 36.06
CA ASP A 607 13.41 44.37 37.36
C ASP A 607 12.29 44.04 38.35
N ALA A 608 11.15 43.49 37.92
CA ALA A 608 9.98 43.27 38.79
C ALA A 608 9.01 42.21 38.25
N ILE A 609 8.17 41.68 39.15
CA ILE A 609 6.97 40.91 38.83
C ILE A 609 5.75 41.79 39.11
N LEU A 610 4.88 42.00 38.15
CA LEU A 610 3.69 42.88 38.24
C LEU A 610 2.42 42.01 38.26
N ASN A 611 1.35 42.51 38.88
CA ASN A 611 0.05 41.79 38.99
C ASN A 611 -0.90 42.10 37.82
N ASP A 612 -0.36 42.28 36.65
CA ASP A 612 -1.13 42.44 35.40
C ASP A 612 -0.57 41.47 34.32
N LEU A 613 -1.15 41.49 33.13
CA LEU A 613 -0.69 40.63 32.05
C LEU A 613 -0.17 41.43 30.88
N GLN A 614 1.15 41.39 30.68
CA GLN A 614 1.80 42.07 29.55
C GLN A 614 2.86 41.15 28.92
N SER A 615 3.16 41.37 27.64
CA SER A 615 4.28 40.72 26.95
C SER A 615 4.81 41.56 25.79
N GLY A 616 6.08 41.39 25.42
CA GLY A 616 6.72 42.18 24.37
C GLY A 616 8.11 42.65 24.69
N PHE A 617 8.43 43.93 24.43
CA PHE A 617 9.74 44.54 24.61
C PHE A 617 9.61 45.89 25.35
N ASP A 618 10.40 46.05 26.43
CA ASP A 618 10.45 47.30 27.18
C ASP A 618 11.15 48.44 26.41
N LYS A 619 11.36 49.59 27.07
CA LYS A 619 12.03 50.74 26.46
C LYS A 619 13.50 50.46 26.11
N GLU A 620 14.15 49.63 26.86
CA GLU A 620 15.54 49.22 26.68
C GLU A 620 15.69 48.11 25.64
N GLY A 621 14.60 47.42 25.30
CA GLY A 621 14.55 46.27 24.36
C GLY A 621 14.68 44.93 25.06
N ASN A 622 14.57 44.90 26.42
CA ASN A 622 14.46 43.62 27.10
C ASN A 622 13.10 42.99 26.89
N LYS A 623 13.03 41.64 26.84
CA LYS A 623 11.76 40.96 26.73
C LYS A 623 10.92 41.11 28.00
N VAL A 624 9.64 41.23 27.82
CA VAL A 624 8.62 41.22 28.87
C VAL A 624 7.76 39.96 28.67
N TYR A 625 7.61 39.15 29.72
CA TYR A 625 6.92 37.89 29.70
C TYR A 625 5.59 37.96 30.45
N GLY A 626 4.53 37.46 29.82
CA GLY A 626 3.23 37.27 30.49
C GLY A 626 3.13 35.87 31.08
N TYR A 627 2.66 35.74 32.30
CA TYR A 627 2.44 34.44 32.97
C TYR A 627 0.96 34.21 33.21
N ILE A 628 0.49 32.99 32.93
CA ILE A 628 -0.89 32.57 33.12
C ILE A 628 -0.91 31.16 33.73
N GLU A 629 -1.74 30.94 34.73
CA GLU A 629 -1.99 29.64 35.33
C GLU A 629 -3.47 29.30 35.32
N PHE A 630 -3.81 28.05 34.97
CA PHE A 630 -5.17 27.53 34.96
C PHE A 630 -5.28 26.29 35.84
N ASP A 631 -6.37 26.21 36.61
CA ASP A 631 -6.80 25.02 37.32
C ASP A 631 -7.69 24.18 36.37
N LEU A 632 -7.35 22.91 36.21
CA LEU A 632 -8.04 22.03 35.26
C LEU A 632 -9.14 21.18 35.91
N ASP A 633 -9.44 21.37 37.18
CA ASP A 633 -10.42 20.57 37.94
C ASP A 633 -11.87 20.77 37.48
N GLU A 634 -12.19 21.79 36.67
CA GLU A 634 -13.53 21.96 36.07
C GLU A 634 -13.94 20.79 35.16
N ILE A 635 -12.99 19.99 34.69
CA ILE A 635 -13.23 18.79 33.88
C ILE A 635 -12.83 17.57 34.72
N SER A 636 -13.65 17.22 35.69
CA SER A 636 -13.31 16.32 36.80
C SER A 636 -13.47 14.82 36.51
N ASP A 637 -14.26 14.42 35.53
CA ASP A 637 -14.39 12.97 35.17
C ASP A 637 -13.20 12.50 34.33
N TYR A 638 -12.08 12.27 35.00
CA TYR A 638 -10.79 12.02 34.33
C TYR A 638 -10.75 10.73 33.50
N ASP A 639 -11.53 9.71 33.90
CA ASP A 639 -11.48 8.38 33.26
C ASP A 639 -12.41 8.28 32.05
N ASN A 640 -13.52 9.06 32.08
CA ASN A 640 -14.56 8.99 31.04
C ASN A 640 -14.57 10.20 30.11
N THR A 641 -13.68 11.15 30.28
CA THR A 641 -13.56 12.34 29.44
C THR A 641 -12.25 12.41 28.70
N SER A 642 -12.28 13.01 27.52
CA SER A 642 -11.10 13.26 26.70
C SER A 642 -11.16 14.66 26.09
N VAL A 643 -10.09 15.42 26.25
CA VAL A 643 -9.99 16.77 25.66
C VAL A 643 -9.85 16.63 24.14
N VAL A 644 -10.63 17.41 23.41
CA VAL A 644 -10.71 17.40 21.93
C VAL A 644 -9.91 18.53 21.32
N GLU A 645 -10.20 19.73 21.78
CA GLU A 645 -9.61 20.98 21.29
C GLU A 645 -9.45 21.93 22.46
N CYS A 646 -8.38 22.70 22.46
CA CYS A 646 -8.29 23.82 23.38
C CYS A 646 -7.55 25.04 22.80
N ALA A 647 -7.85 26.20 23.41
CA ALA A 647 -7.21 27.46 23.07
C ALA A 647 -7.21 28.40 24.27
N VAL A 648 -6.17 29.19 24.41
CA VAL A 648 -6.20 30.37 25.29
C VAL A 648 -6.82 31.53 24.52
N LYS A 649 -8.02 31.92 24.92
CA LYS A 649 -8.72 33.11 24.43
C LYS A 649 -8.25 34.34 25.18
N ILE A 650 -7.77 35.34 24.44
CA ILE A 650 -7.17 36.55 24.99
C ILE A 650 -7.49 37.76 24.08
N LYS A 651 -7.48 38.98 24.62
CA LYS A 651 -7.59 40.19 23.79
C LYS A 651 -6.61 41.27 24.24
N SER A 652 -6.17 42.10 23.29
CA SER A 652 -5.25 43.19 23.59
C SER A 652 -5.99 44.47 23.99
N LYS A 653 -5.49 45.18 25.00
CA LYS A 653 -5.94 46.55 25.40
C LYS A 653 -5.34 47.66 24.52
N ASN A 654 -4.31 47.34 23.74
CA ASN A 654 -3.61 48.28 22.86
C ASN A 654 -3.29 47.64 21.50
N SER A 655 -2.97 48.47 20.52
CA SER A 655 -2.48 48.09 19.21
C SER A 655 -1.32 49.00 18.79
N PHE A 656 -0.53 48.57 17.85
CA PHE A 656 0.62 49.31 17.35
C PHE A 656 0.37 49.89 15.97
N LYS A 657 0.70 51.19 15.81
CA LYS A 657 0.50 51.89 14.53
C LYS A 657 1.43 51.41 13.38
N LYS A 658 2.57 50.85 13.74
CA LYS A 658 3.55 50.33 12.77
C LYS A 658 3.60 48.80 12.89
N PRO A 659 3.48 48.06 11.80
CA PRO A 659 3.62 46.61 11.83
C PRO A 659 5.02 46.22 12.27
N SER A 660 5.14 45.06 12.90
CA SER A 660 6.40 44.40 13.25
C SER A 660 6.33 42.92 12.93
N ASP A 661 7.46 42.27 12.96
CA ASP A 661 7.61 40.80 12.80
C ASP A 661 7.48 40.08 14.14
N VAL A 662 7.17 40.76 15.22
CA VAL A 662 6.99 40.15 16.55
C VAL A 662 5.76 39.26 16.55
N ARG A 663 5.95 38.05 17.05
CA ARG A 663 4.92 37.06 17.31
C ARG A 663 4.95 36.65 18.75
N PHE A 664 3.82 36.26 19.29
CA PHE A 664 3.69 35.75 20.66
C PHE A 664 3.38 34.27 20.61
N TYR A 665 4.06 33.49 21.44
CA TYR A 665 3.81 32.07 21.61
C TYR A 665 3.70 31.71 23.09
N LEU A 666 3.07 30.58 23.37
CA LEU A 666 2.96 30.03 24.70
C LEU A 666 4.10 29.02 24.94
N GLU A 667 4.70 29.09 26.13
CA GLU A 667 5.66 28.10 26.61
C GLU A 667 5.14 27.45 27.89
N LEU A 668 5.19 26.13 27.96
CA LEU A 668 4.81 25.37 29.14
C LEU A 668 5.89 25.48 30.24
N VAL A 669 5.44 25.73 31.45
CA VAL A 669 6.27 25.74 32.64
C VAL A 669 5.98 24.52 33.50
N GLU A 670 6.92 23.55 33.56
CA GLU A 670 6.63 22.25 34.20
C GLU A 670 6.67 22.22 35.70
N VAL A 671 7.53 23.04 36.41
CA VAL A 671 7.79 22.85 37.84
C VAL A 671 8.09 24.18 38.56
N GLY A 672 7.49 24.34 39.75
CA GLY A 672 7.88 25.33 40.75
C GLY A 672 7.10 26.64 40.67
N GLU A 673 7.42 27.57 41.59
CA GLU A 673 6.94 28.94 41.53
C GLU A 673 7.39 29.61 40.24
N VAL A 674 6.68 30.68 39.84
CA VAL A 674 7.07 31.51 38.69
C VAL A 674 8.56 31.82 38.78
N GLY A 675 9.34 31.28 37.87
CA GLY A 675 10.79 31.49 37.85
C GLY A 675 11.17 32.96 37.68
N SER A 676 12.37 33.34 38.08
CA SER A 676 12.86 34.68 37.80
C SER A 676 12.95 34.97 36.31
N TYR A 677 13.07 36.24 35.95
CA TYR A 677 13.29 36.66 34.55
C TYR A 677 14.43 35.89 33.89
N GLU A 678 15.53 35.67 34.58
CA GLU A 678 16.68 34.93 34.07
C GLU A 678 16.39 33.42 33.89
N ASP A 679 15.59 32.82 34.77
CA ASP A 679 15.18 31.41 34.63
C ASP A 679 14.34 31.18 33.34
N ILE A 680 13.42 32.11 33.03
CA ILE A 680 12.59 32.05 31.82
C ILE A 680 13.43 32.34 30.58
N LYS A 681 14.35 33.32 30.65
CA LYS A 681 15.23 33.72 29.55
C LYS A 681 16.19 32.62 29.14
N ASN A 682 16.78 31.93 30.10
CA ASN A 682 17.91 31.00 29.91
C ASN A 682 17.47 29.53 29.84
N ARG A 683 16.20 29.25 29.78
CA ARG A 683 15.67 27.87 29.72
C ARG A 683 16.16 27.13 28.49
N GLN A 684 16.85 25.98 28.69
CA GLN A 684 17.44 25.22 27.59
C GLN A 684 16.43 24.35 26.82
N LYS A 685 15.37 23.85 27.47
CA LYS A 685 14.34 23.05 26.85
C LYS A 685 13.03 23.84 26.87
N ILE A 686 12.64 24.32 25.71
CA ILE A 686 11.41 25.08 25.50
C ILE A 686 10.36 24.15 24.94
N GLU A 687 9.24 24.02 25.64
CA GLU A 687 8.08 23.27 25.14
C GLU A 687 6.99 24.28 24.73
N TYR A 688 6.89 24.51 23.44
CA TYR A 688 5.91 25.40 22.85
C TYR A 688 4.52 24.76 22.89
N ILE A 689 3.52 25.57 23.26
CA ILE A 689 2.12 25.17 23.31
C ILE A 689 1.35 25.91 22.20
N GLY A 690 0.85 25.12 21.26
CA GLY A 690 -0.06 25.63 20.23
C GLY A 690 0.58 26.52 19.18
N TYR A 691 -0.27 27.30 18.54
CA TYR A 691 0.10 28.22 17.46
C TYR A 691 0.39 29.62 17.98
N GLU A 692 1.35 30.27 17.37
CA GLU A 692 1.71 31.66 17.66
C GLU A 692 0.64 32.66 17.19
N VAL A 693 0.59 33.82 17.83
CA VAL A 693 -0.23 34.96 17.44
C VAL A 693 0.68 36.09 16.98
N SER A 694 0.43 36.65 15.79
CA SER A 694 1.21 37.77 15.28
C SER A 694 0.79 39.11 15.96
N GLU A 695 1.79 39.96 16.32
CA GLU A 695 1.52 41.29 16.77
C GLU A 695 0.73 42.13 15.74
N SER A 696 0.99 41.88 14.43
CA SER A 696 0.29 42.57 13.37
C SER A 696 -1.22 42.32 13.33
N ASP A 697 -1.67 41.19 13.84
CA ASP A 697 -3.07 40.78 13.88
C ASP A 697 -3.79 41.22 15.15
N LEU A 698 -3.05 41.85 16.08
CA LEU A 698 -3.63 42.33 17.33
C LEU A 698 -4.33 43.68 17.12
N LEU A 699 -5.66 43.68 17.10
CA LEU A 699 -6.49 44.84 17.11
C LEU A 699 -7.03 45.08 18.53
N ARG A 700 -7.05 46.35 18.96
CA ARG A 700 -7.51 46.71 20.30
C ARG A 700 -8.95 46.26 20.56
N GLY A 701 -9.13 45.45 21.60
CA GLY A 701 -10.44 44.95 22.02
C GLY A 701 -10.95 43.75 21.25
N GLU A 702 -10.22 43.25 20.23
CA GLU A 702 -10.57 42.03 19.53
C GLU A 702 -9.92 40.79 20.17
N TYR A 703 -10.66 39.68 20.18
CA TYR A 703 -10.16 38.44 20.71
C TYR A 703 -9.23 37.74 19.75
N GLN A 704 -8.16 37.24 20.31
CA GLN A 704 -7.21 36.31 19.66
C GLN A 704 -7.21 34.96 20.37
N PHE A 705 -6.74 33.92 19.68
CA PHE A 705 -6.74 32.56 20.19
C PHE A 705 -5.35 31.95 19.99
N PHE A 706 -4.68 31.61 21.07
CA PHE A 706 -3.57 30.67 21.02
C PHE A 706 -4.17 29.27 20.95
N LYS A 707 -4.41 28.77 19.74
CA LYS A 707 -4.95 27.44 19.55
C LYS A 707 -3.88 26.39 19.83
N PHE A 708 -4.24 25.35 20.55
CA PHE A 708 -3.36 24.21 20.81
C PHE A 708 -3.38 23.28 19.60
N ASP A 709 -2.19 22.81 19.23
CA ASP A 709 -2.08 21.69 18.30
C ASP A 709 -2.41 20.36 19.01
N SER A 710 -2.37 19.25 18.30
CA SER A 710 -2.71 17.94 18.86
C SER A 710 -1.78 17.53 20.00
N LEU A 711 -0.47 17.81 19.88
CA LEU A 711 0.51 17.50 20.90
C LEU A 711 0.28 18.32 22.18
N SER A 712 0.07 19.63 22.02
CA SER A 712 -0.23 20.52 23.14
C SER A 712 -1.52 20.15 23.85
N THR A 713 -2.54 19.73 23.08
CA THR A 713 -3.80 19.24 23.64
C THR A 713 -3.61 17.93 24.41
N GLU A 714 -2.71 17.06 23.98
CA GLU A 714 -2.31 15.85 24.68
C GLU A 714 -1.63 16.14 26.00
N ILE A 715 -0.71 17.10 26.00
CA ILE A 715 -0.01 17.57 27.20
C ILE A 715 -1.05 18.11 28.22
N LEU A 716 -1.97 18.94 27.77
CA LEU A 716 -3.04 19.45 28.65
C LEU A 716 -3.88 18.31 29.25
N ASP A 717 -4.30 17.34 28.41
CA ASP A 717 -5.09 16.22 28.87
C ASP A 717 -4.32 15.31 29.86
N LYS A 718 -3.02 15.17 29.67
CA LYS A 718 -2.11 14.51 30.63
C LYS A 718 -2.04 15.26 31.97
N LEU A 719 -1.76 16.58 31.92
CA LEU A 719 -1.70 17.40 33.13
C LEU A 719 -3.00 17.34 33.94
N ARG A 720 -4.14 17.41 33.25
CA ARG A 720 -5.47 17.28 33.86
C ARG A 720 -5.61 15.92 34.59
N ARG A 721 -5.24 14.84 33.95
CA ARG A 721 -5.30 13.48 34.56
C ARG A 721 -4.38 13.32 35.77
N GLU A 722 -3.22 13.97 35.72
CA GLU A 722 -2.26 14.02 36.84
C GLU A 722 -2.67 15.03 37.94
N LYS A 723 -3.84 15.68 37.79
CA LYS A 723 -4.33 16.74 38.70
C LYS A 723 -3.33 17.86 38.88
N ARG A 724 -2.67 18.25 37.81
CA ARG A 724 -1.68 19.31 37.75
C ARG A 724 -2.26 20.54 37.07
N ARG A 725 -1.77 21.71 37.43
CA ARG A 725 -2.17 22.99 36.83
C ARG A 725 -1.45 23.21 35.50
N LEU A 726 -2.12 23.89 34.58
CA LEU A 726 -1.51 24.35 33.34
C LEU A 726 -0.86 25.72 33.58
N LYS A 727 0.45 25.80 33.51
CA LYS A 727 1.25 27.02 33.69
C LYS A 727 1.88 27.41 32.35
N LEU A 728 1.60 28.62 31.88
CA LEU A 728 1.99 29.10 30.57
C LEU A 728 2.71 30.44 30.70
N VAL A 729 3.72 30.66 29.87
CA VAL A 729 4.39 31.96 29.68
C VAL A 729 4.15 32.42 28.24
N ILE A 730 3.63 33.65 28.09
CA ILE A 730 3.52 34.31 26.80
C ILE A 730 4.86 34.98 26.50
N LYS A 731 5.57 34.49 25.48
CA LYS A 731 6.89 35.01 25.07
C LYS A 731 6.80 35.72 23.71
N PRO A 732 7.47 36.88 23.56
CA PRO A 732 7.67 37.47 22.24
C PRO A 732 8.79 36.74 21.50
N THR A 733 8.70 36.60 20.17
CA THR A 733 9.81 36.18 19.31
C THR A 733 10.92 37.21 19.33
N THR A 734 12.14 36.80 19.01
CA THR A 734 13.26 37.76 18.87
C THR A 734 13.03 38.62 17.64
N SER A 735 13.05 39.94 17.81
CA SER A 735 12.94 40.91 16.74
C SER A 735 14.08 41.91 16.86
N LEU A 736 14.78 42.16 15.76
CA LEU A 736 15.90 43.12 15.73
C LEU A 736 15.40 44.55 15.92
N GLY A 737 15.87 45.22 17.00
CA GLY A 737 15.55 46.61 17.26
C GLY A 737 14.15 46.86 17.84
N ALA A 738 13.43 45.84 18.24
CA ALA A 738 12.14 46.01 18.92
C ALA A 738 12.34 46.63 20.32
N LYS A 739 11.83 47.83 20.51
CA LYS A 739 11.84 48.58 21.76
C LYS A 739 10.50 49.23 21.97
N ASN A 740 10.09 49.40 23.26
CA ASN A 740 8.85 50.00 23.65
C ASN A 740 7.62 49.41 22.93
N ARG A 741 7.57 48.12 22.81
CA ARG A 741 6.52 47.33 22.17
C ARG A 741 5.95 46.30 23.17
N VAL A 742 5.24 46.79 24.14
CA VAL A 742 4.57 45.97 25.16
C VAL A 742 3.08 45.89 24.83
N THR A 743 2.63 44.67 24.57
CA THR A 743 1.20 44.36 24.47
C THR A 743 0.64 44.19 25.88
N LYS A 744 -0.40 44.96 26.17
CA LYS A 744 -1.19 44.86 27.41
C LYS A 744 -2.40 43.98 27.13
N TRP A 745 -2.48 42.87 27.82
CA TRP A 745 -3.59 41.93 27.64
C TRP A 745 -4.75 42.33 28.58
N ASP A 746 -5.95 42.00 28.16
CA ASP A 746 -7.15 42.21 28.94
C ASP A 746 -7.25 41.12 30.05
N GLU A 747 -8.00 41.45 31.13
CA GLU A 747 -8.24 40.49 32.21
C GLU A 747 -9.22 39.38 31.83
N ASP A 748 -9.94 39.52 30.71
CA ASP A 748 -10.85 38.48 30.17
C ASP A 748 -10.08 37.40 29.41
N VAL A 749 -9.13 36.77 30.10
CA VAL A 749 -8.40 35.63 29.60
C VAL A 749 -9.13 34.36 30.00
N LYS A 750 -9.28 33.40 29.07
CA LYS A 750 -9.96 32.13 29.32
C LYS A 750 -9.26 31.00 28.59
N LEU A 751 -9.13 29.87 29.24
CA LEU A 751 -8.85 28.63 28.57
C LEU A 751 -10.18 28.01 28.12
N ILE A 752 -10.37 27.90 26.82
CA ILE A 752 -11.51 27.24 26.20
C ILE A 752 -11.14 25.79 25.92
N VAL A 753 -11.86 24.84 26.50
CA VAL A 753 -11.61 23.42 26.35
C VAL A 753 -12.86 22.75 25.82
N LYS A 754 -12.76 22.12 24.66
CA LYS A 754 -13.77 21.19 24.16
C LYS A 754 -13.38 19.78 24.59
N TYR A 755 -14.31 19.00 25.08
CA TYR A 755 -14.10 17.65 25.54
C TYR A 755 -15.31 16.75 25.26
N VAL A 756 -15.07 15.44 25.19
CA VAL A 756 -16.11 14.43 25.00
C VAL A 756 -16.15 13.50 26.20
N ASN A 757 -17.35 13.09 26.59
CA ASN A 757 -17.57 12.14 27.65
C ASN A 757 -17.36 10.70 27.12
N LYS A 758 -16.14 10.39 26.72
CA LYS A 758 -15.78 9.05 26.25
C LYS A 758 -14.31 8.78 26.43
N ARG A 759 -14.00 7.59 26.93
CA ARG A 759 -12.64 7.13 27.11
C ARG A 759 -11.94 7.08 25.74
N ARG A 760 -10.81 7.77 25.61
CA ARG A 760 -9.91 7.74 24.46
C ARG A 760 -8.55 7.12 24.77
N PHE A 761 -8.26 6.81 26.03
CA PHE A 761 -6.97 6.25 26.38
C PHE A 761 -6.85 4.84 25.83
N PRO A 762 -5.72 4.51 25.18
CA PRO A 762 -5.48 3.15 24.77
C PRO A 762 -5.46 2.23 25.98
N PRO A 763 -5.88 0.96 25.83
CA PRO A 763 -5.73 -0.03 26.90
C PRO A 763 -4.25 -0.28 27.19
N ALA A 764 -3.96 -0.83 28.37
CA ALA A 764 -2.62 -1.28 28.69
C ALA A 764 -2.15 -2.33 27.66
N PRO A 765 -0.88 -2.30 27.23
CA PRO A 765 -0.38 -3.26 26.26
C PRO A 765 -0.40 -4.69 26.82
N PRO A 766 -0.42 -5.72 25.96
CA PRO A 766 -0.17 -7.10 26.39
C PRO A 766 1.27 -7.23 26.90
N THR A 767 1.59 -8.35 27.54
CA THR A 767 2.94 -8.60 28.08
C THR A 767 3.44 -9.97 27.66
N ASN A 768 4.71 -10.27 27.95
CA ASN A 768 5.33 -11.59 27.76
C ASN A 768 5.15 -12.16 26.34
N LEU A 769 5.30 -11.34 25.31
CA LEU A 769 5.28 -11.82 23.94
C LEU A 769 6.45 -12.79 23.69
N LYS A 770 6.14 -13.98 23.22
CA LYS A 770 7.09 -15.07 22.96
C LYS A 770 6.88 -15.67 21.58
N ILE A 771 7.98 -16.17 21.02
CA ILE A 771 7.99 -16.98 19.79
C ILE A 771 8.20 -18.43 20.14
N LYS A 772 7.43 -19.31 19.51
CA LYS A 772 7.68 -20.76 19.42
C LYS A 772 7.66 -21.22 17.98
N ILE A 773 8.46 -22.21 17.64
CA ILE A 773 8.38 -22.86 16.33
C ILE A 773 7.61 -24.15 16.51
N GLU A 774 6.45 -24.23 15.88
CA GLU A 774 5.58 -25.41 15.85
C GLU A 774 5.24 -25.75 14.41
N ASN A 775 5.46 -27.01 14.01
CA ASN A 775 5.14 -27.51 12.66
C ASN A 775 5.75 -26.65 11.53
N LYS A 776 7.00 -26.20 11.71
CA LYS A 776 7.70 -25.28 10.78
C LYS A 776 7.01 -23.92 10.60
N MET A 777 6.19 -23.51 11.55
CA MET A 777 5.54 -22.19 11.59
C MET A 777 5.95 -21.44 12.85
N ILE A 778 5.97 -20.12 12.74
CA ILE A 778 6.19 -19.24 13.89
C ILE A 778 4.85 -19.07 14.61
N LYS A 779 4.81 -19.49 15.88
CA LYS A 779 3.69 -19.23 16.79
C LYS A 779 4.06 -18.11 17.73
N LEU A 780 3.21 -17.10 17.80
CA LEU A 780 3.29 -15.99 18.73
C LEU A 780 2.35 -16.26 19.90
N ILE A 781 2.81 -16.01 21.12
CA ILE A 781 2.02 -16.18 22.35
C ILE A 781 2.31 -14.98 23.25
N TRP A 782 1.28 -14.41 23.86
CA TRP A 782 1.42 -13.28 24.76
C TRP A 782 0.51 -13.43 25.99
N THR A 783 0.80 -12.68 27.04
CA THR A 783 -0.10 -12.53 28.18
C THR A 783 -1.07 -11.41 27.90
N LYS A 784 -2.35 -11.67 28.14
CA LYS A 784 -3.41 -10.68 27.91
C LYS A 784 -3.18 -9.40 28.72
N SER A 785 -3.61 -8.27 28.17
CA SER A 785 -3.62 -7.00 28.88
C SER A 785 -4.43 -7.10 30.19
N ILE A 786 -3.94 -6.47 31.22
CA ILE A 786 -4.60 -6.34 32.53
C ILE A 786 -5.79 -5.36 32.47
N ASP A 787 -5.89 -4.56 31.44
CA ASP A 787 -6.94 -3.56 31.31
C ASP A 787 -8.27 -4.21 30.90
N SER A 788 -9.28 -4.07 31.73
CA SER A 788 -10.62 -4.62 31.52
C SER A 788 -11.35 -4.01 30.30
N ALA A 789 -10.89 -2.85 29.80
CA ALA A 789 -11.41 -2.24 28.59
C ALA A 789 -10.91 -2.94 27.31
N THR A 790 -9.90 -3.80 27.41
CA THR A 790 -9.38 -4.54 26.25
C THR A 790 -10.45 -5.43 25.66
N ARG A 791 -10.67 -5.30 24.35
CA ARG A 791 -11.64 -6.08 23.58
C ARG A 791 -10.97 -7.10 22.66
N GLY A 792 -9.70 -6.91 22.38
CA GLY A 792 -8.93 -7.83 21.55
C GLY A 792 -7.50 -7.40 21.31
N TYR A 793 -6.82 -8.17 20.46
CA TYR A 793 -5.43 -7.98 20.09
C TYR A 793 -5.28 -7.91 18.58
N TYR A 794 -4.37 -7.08 18.14
CA TYR A 794 -4.01 -6.90 16.76
C TYR A 794 -2.52 -7.24 16.60
N VAL A 795 -2.19 -8.15 15.69
CA VAL A 795 -0.82 -8.63 15.50
C VAL A 795 -0.33 -8.26 14.12
N VAL A 796 0.82 -7.63 14.07
CA VAL A 796 1.47 -7.17 12.83
C VAL A 796 2.85 -7.78 12.71
N ARG A 797 3.21 -8.20 11.50
CA ARG A 797 4.57 -8.57 11.10
C ARG A 797 5.15 -7.50 10.19
N ASN A 798 6.38 -7.07 10.45
CA ASN A 798 7.18 -6.29 9.54
C ASN A 798 8.53 -6.99 9.31
N SER A 799 8.93 -7.13 8.05
CA SER A 799 10.16 -7.84 7.68
C SER A 799 11.40 -6.94 7.64
N PHE A 800 11.26 -5.64 7.91
CA PHE A 800 12.33 -4.65 7.72
C PHE A 800 12.68 -3.87 8.98
N HIS A 801 11.67 -3.56 9.80
CA HIS A 801 11.85 -2.78 11.02
C HIS A 801 10.78 -3.11 12.08
N PRO A 802 11.01 -2.78 13.35
CA PRO A 802 10.00 -2.92 14.41
C PRO A 802 8.73 -2.12 14.05
N PRO A 803 7.53 -2.74 14.07
CA PRO A 803 6.29 -2.02 13.83
C PRO A 803 6.04 -0.97 14.91
N LYS A 804 5.81 0.28 14.50
CA LYS A 804 5.48 1.39 15.41
C LYS A 804 3.97 1.60 15.54
N HIS A 805 3.20 1.10 14.60
CA HIS A 805 1.77 1.28 14.51
C HIS A 805 1.10 -0.01 14.01
N PHE A 806 -0.17 -0.24 14.36
CA PHE A 806 -0.89 -1.45 13.98
C PHE A 806 -1.08 -1.64 12.47
N MET A 807 -0.91 -0.59 11.66
CA MET A 807 -0.90 -0.66 10.19
C MET A 807 0.51 -0.74 9.59
N ASP A 808 1.56 -0.76 10.41
CA ASP A 808 2.96 -0.77 9.98
C ASP A 808 3.44 -2.21 9.72
N GLY A 809 2.90 -2.82 8.69
CA GLY A 809 3.27 -4.16 8.25
C GLY A 809 2.09 -5.04 7.83
N VAL A 810 2.33 -6.34 7.82
CA VAL A 810 1.32 -7.34 7.45
C VAL A 810 0.53 -7.75 8.69
N LYS A 811 -0.79 -7.56 8.66
CA LYS A 811 -1.68 -8.06 9.70
C LYS A 811 -1.69 -9.59 9.72
N LEU A 812 -1.36 -10.17 10.86
CA LEU A 812 -1.42 -11.62 11.08
C LEU A 812 -2.71 -12.03 11.80
N TYR A 813 -3.16 -11.21 12.73
CA TYR A 813 -4.28 -11.55 13.61
C TYR A 813 -5.05 -10.30 14.04
N GLY A 814 -6.31 -10.50 14.39
CA GLY A 814 -7.16 -9.56 15.11
C GLY A 814 -8.30 -10.32 15.76
N GLY A 815 -8.33 -10.37 17.09
CA GLY A 815 -9.31 -11.14 17.85
C GLY A 815 -8.99 -11.15 19.34
N GLN A 816 -9.64 -12.07 20.08
CA GLN A 816 -9.56 -12.14 21.55
C GLN A 816 -8.56 -13.18 22.09
N ASP A 817 -8.01 -14.00 21.21
CA ASP A 817 -7.02 -15.00 21.60
C ASP A 817 -5.71 -14.33 22.02
N ASN A 818 -4.90 -15.05 22.76
CA ASN A 818 -3.58 -14.60 23.18
C ASN A 818 -2.44 -15.35 22.45
N TRP A 819 -2.74 -15.84 21.26
CA TRP A 819 -1.77 -16.50 20.38
C TRP A 819 -2.23 -16.39 18.92
N THR A 820 -1.26 -16.54 17.99
CA THR A 820 -1.52 -16.69 16.56
C THR A 820 -0.36 -17.37 15.87
N TYR A 821 -0.56 -17.88 14.65
CA TYR A 821 0.51 -18.35 13.79
C TYR A 821 0.84 -17.33 12.70
N ASP A 822 2.13 -17.19 12.41
CA ASP A 822 2.58 -16.63 11.16
C ASP A 822 2.70 -17.75 10.11
N ASN A 823 1.61 -18.01 9.41
CA ASN A 823 1.53 -19.07 8.40
C ASN A 823 2.33 -18.73 7.13
N PHE A 824 2.82 -17.50 7.01
CA PHE A 824 3.47 -16.95 5.81
C PHE A 824 4.91 -16.50 6.07
N GLY A 825 5.34 -16.58 7.32
CA GLY A 825 6.67 -16.21 7.74
C GLY A 825 7.67 -17.29 7.38
N SER A 826 8.66 -17.00 6.54
CA SER A 826 9.79 -17.88 6.34
C SER A 826 10.64 -17.96 7.62
N LEU A 827 11.29 -19.09 7.86
CA LEU A 827 12.14 -19.29 9.05
C LEU A 827 13.60 -18.89 8.81
N ASP A 828 13.93 -18.37 7.66
CA ASP A 828 15.31 -18.08 7.24
C ASP A 828 15.67 -16.59 7.21
N ARG A 829 14.73 -15.71 7.60
CA ARG A 829 14.96 -14.26 7.67
C ARG A 829 14.51 -13.65 8.99
N GLU A 830 15.20 -12.58 9.37
CA GLU A 830 14.78 -11.73 10.47
C GLU A 830 13.41 -11.09 10.21
N LYS A 831 12.62 -10.93 11.26
CA LYS A 831 11.31 -10.30 11.26
C LYS A 831 11.02 -9.67 12.60
N TYR A 832 10.14 -8.71 12.57
CA TYR A 832 9.62 -8.07 13.77
C TYR A 832 8.13 -8.34 13.87
N TYR A 833 7.69 -8.69 15.06
CA TYR A 833 6.28 -8.86 15.39
C TYR A 833 5.89 -7.87 16.45
N ALA A 834 4.73 -7.26 16.29
CA ALA A 834 4.13 -6.38 17.28
C ALA A 834 2.73 -6.84 17.61
N VAL A 835 2.38 -6.82 18.90
CA VAL A 835 1.03 -7.09 19.39
C VAL A 835 0.51 -5.84 20.07
N PHE A 836 -0.66 -5.39 19.63
CA PHE A 836 -1.38 -4.25 20.17
C PHE A 836 -2.66 -4.75 20.85
N ALA A 837 -2.95 -4.28 22.05
CA ALA A 837 -4.28 -4.41 22.63
C ALA A 837 -5.17 -3.30 22.08
N TYR A 838 -6.45 -3.53 21.90
CA TYR A 838 -7.42 -2.49 21.52
C TYR A 838 -8.71 -2.59 22.36
N ASP A 839 -9.34 -1.45 22.58
CA ASP A 839 -10.64 -1.33 23.22
C ASP A 839 -11.77 -1.31 22.16
N ASN A 840 -13.00 -1.00 22.59
CA ASN A 840 -14.15 -0.95 21.70
C ASN A 840 -14.26 0.32 20.86
N VAL A 841 -13.33 1.25 20.98
CA VAL A 841 -13.35 2.51 20.20
C VAL A 841 -12.92 2.33 18.76
N PRO A 842 -11.83 1.60 18.31
CA PRO A 842 -10.69 1.03 19.02
C PRO A 842 -9.54 2.03 19.24
N ASN A 843 -9.15 2.25 20.47
CA ASN A 843 -7.84 2.82 20.74
C ASN A 843 -6.84 1.65 20.85
N PHE A 844 -5.68 1.78 20.21
CA PHE A 844 -4.64 0.76 20.22
C PHE A 844 -3.58 1.11 21.27
N SER A 845 -3.15 0.11 22.05
CA SER A 845 -2.05 0.24 22.99
C SER A 845 -0.72 0.52 22.26
N GLU A 846 0.29 0.91 23.03
CA GLU A 846 1.68 0.78 22.59
C GLU A 846 1.96 -0.68 22.17
N PRO A 847 2.81 -0.90 21.16
CA PRO A 847 3.17 -2.24 20.72
C PRO A 847 4.05 -2.97 21.73
N VAL A 848 3.81 -4.26 21.91
CA VAL A 848 4.82 -5.16 22.45
C VAL A 848 5.50 -5.86 21.28
N ILE A 849 6.79 -5.67 21.17
CA ILE A 849 7.57 -6.06 20.01
C ILE A 849 8.50 -7.21 20.34
N ILE A 850 8.63 -8.17 19.43
CA ILE A 850 9.63 -9.22 19.48
C ILE A 850 10.28 -9.38 18.11
N LYS A 851 11.60 -9.54 18.11
CA LYS A 851 12.38 -9.84 16.91
C LYS A 851 12.52 -11.38 16.78
N TYR A 852 12.25 -11.89 15.61
CA TYR A 852 12.64 -13.23 15.22
C TYR A 852 13.97 -13.17 14.46
N ASP A 853 14.97 -13.88 14.97
CA ASP A 853 16.28 -14.00 14.32
C ASP A 853 16.55 -15.49 14.03
N PRO A 854 16.67 -15.88 12.75
CA PRO A 854 16.90 -17.28 12.38
C PRO A 854 18.26 -17.82 12.84
N LEU A 855 19.24 -16.93 13.09
CA LEU A 855 20.57 -17.33 13.56
C LEU A 855 20.60 -17.58 15.08
N HIS A 856 19.73 -16.92 15.80
CA HIS A 856 19.60 -17.04 17.27
C HIS A 856 18.26 -17.71 17.59
N LYS A 857 18.16 -19.00 17.31
CA LYS A 857 16.91 -19.77 17.44
C LYS A 857 16.26 -19.76 18.85
N TYR A 858 16.90 -19.16 19.85
CA TYR A 858 16.46 -19.25 21.26
C TYR A 858 16.91 -18.04 22.10
N LEU A 859 16.52 -16.84 21.77
CA LEU A 859 16.61 -15.73 22.73
C LEU A 859 15.24 -15.28 23.19
#